data_3511e545b210a01983bdae0947ea1f60
#
_entry.id   3511e545b210a01983bdae0947ea1f60
#
_cell.length_a   1.000
_cell.length_b   1.000
_cell.length_c   1.000
_cell.angle_alpha   90.00
_cell.angle_beta   90.00
_cell.angle_gamma   90.00
#
_symmetry.space_group_name_H-M   'P 1'
#
loop_
_entity.id
_entity.type
_entity.pdbx_description
1 polymer ?
#
loop_
_entity_poly.entity_id
_entity_poly.type
_entity_poly.pdbx_seq_one_letter_code
_entity_poly.pdbx_strand_id
1 'polypeptide(L)'
;MSATSKPVAQTWFGPITAVQRRAMFALVPVAVAFGLVVGLAFLPMASGFGGLAKVGSETVLELPDELVLPPAPESSTLYASDGSTVIATFGDQYRVQLDYDQIPDSVINALVATEDSNFFEHNGVDPEGVMRALVTNIADGGTSEGASTITMQYVRQVLSYTATTPDEVAAASEVTIDRKVKEMGYALALEEEMTKEEIITNYLNTVYFGHGAYGIGAAAQVYYGKVPADLTVGESAMLVGLIQSPSNYDPINGSTEAAQVRRDHVINRMVAIEALTSAEGDEAKAEGLNLNPQEANNTSGGAIDSDYGFFVDYFEQWWEQQKDFGETEEIRMARLYRGGYEIVSTLDVDLQDASQEAVERQKPTGSEFALGSVVVEPGTGNIQVMAVNRNYSNDTSDNGDNTSNPDFKGSYPNTTNPLLSGNSAVQGYQAGSSFKMFTMLAALEEGMPLDTTIYSPYQYTSKYVVGDGAAACGNKWCPKNASASEVGDYNMWTGFGESVNTYFVQLAERVGVDKAIDVAERLGIQFHNTQDLSHVTNNPESFGPFVLGVTQTTPLDMAAAYAALPADGVYCKPIPAMSATTLTGETIPFESECDQAVSVEVARAAVDAARCPTGYGAAAGNCTWGTAEQVGRAVDGPVAGKTGTTDSNSTNWFVGFTPNAAAAAFIADPDSPQNVVGKGNLGKPANAVAEILAEQWEANGEGEFTPPTELVH
;
A
#
# COMPACT_ATOMS: atom_id res chain seq x y z
N MET A 1 -75.14 -54.73 4.81
CA MET A 1 -75.47 -55.61 3.67
C MET A 1 -74.61 -55.12 2.52
N SER A 2 -73.41 -55.58 2.39
CA SER A 2 -72.93 -56.71 1.64
C SER A 2 -73.24 -56.66 0.13
N ALA A 3 -72.24 -56.43 -0.69
CA ALA A 3 -71.99 -57.27 -1.87
C ALA A 3 -70.62 -56.82 -2.50
N THR A 4 -69.68 -57.68 -2.38
CA THR A 4 -68.40 -57.73 -3.04
C THR A 4 -68.55 -58.13 -4.50
N SER A 5 -67.88 -57.45 -5.48
CA SER A 5 -67.66 -58.00 -6.81
C SER A 5 -66.15 -57.99 -7.13
N LYS A 6 -65.58 -59.17 -7.32
CA LYS A 6 -64.25 -59.43 -7.84
C LYS A 6 -64.17 -59.14 -9.33
N PRO A 7 -63.08 -58.57 -9.86
CA PRO A 7 -62.86 -58.55 -11.33
C PRO A 7 -62.21 -59.88 -11.79
N VAL A 8 -62.73 -60.40 -12.90
CA VAL A 8 -62.24 -61.55 -13.63
C VAL A 8 -61.00 -61.19 -14.42
N ALA A 9 -59.88 -61.90 -14.16
CA ALA A 9 -58.68 -61.83 -14.97
C ALA A 9 -58.87 -62.61 -16.29
N GLN A 10 -58.86 -61.90 -17.40
CA GLN A 10 -58.75 -62.55 -18.72
C GLN A 10 -57.31 -62.92 -19.04
N THR A 11 -56.97 -64.19 -19.08
CA THR A 11 -55.72 -64.75 -19.54
C THR A 11 -55.67 -64.76 -21.07
N TRP A 12 -54.76 -63.90 -21.62
CA TRP A 12 -54.49 -63.76 -23.05
C TRP A 12 -53.26 -64.59 -23.48
N PHE A 13 -53.11 -65.82 -23.23
CA PHE A 13 -52.07 -66.64 -23.85
C PHE A 13 -52.62 -68.04 -24.11
N GLY A 14 -52.84 -68.41 -25.41
CA GLY A 14 -53.05 -69.75 -25.85
C GLY A 14 -51.75 -70.59 -25.73
N PRO A 15 -51.82 -71.92 -25.80
CA PRO A 15 -50.66 -72.79 -25.60
C PRO A 15 -49.63 -72.59 -26.72
N ILE A 16 -48.39 -72.24 -26.30
CA ILE A 16 -47.23 -72.01 -27.17
C ILE A 16 -46.90 -73.29 -27.95
N THR A 17 -46.91 -73.20 -29.28
CA THR A 17 -46.61 -74.37 -30.21
C THR A 17 -45.11 -74.75 -30.12
N ALA A 18 -44.75 -75.96 -30.44
CA ALA A 18 -43.38 -76.47 -30.40
C ALA A 18 -42.39 -75.64 -31.27
N VAL A 19 -42.90 -75.03 -32.35
CA VAL A 19 -42.11 -74.14 -33.23
C VAL A 19 -41.82 -72.82 -32.53
N GLN A 20 -42.76 -72.21 -31.79
CA GLN A 20 -42.60 -71.01 -31.03
C GLN A 20 -41.65 -71.22 -29.85
N ARG A 21 -41.60 -72.37 -29.19
CA ARG A 21 -40.63 -72.75 -28.18
C ARG A 21 -39.20 -72.80 -28.73
N ARG A 22 -39.01 -73.40 -29.94
CA ARG A 22 -37.69 -73.43 -30.57
C ARG A 22 -37.18 -72.03 -31.00
N ALA A 23 -38.07 -71.18 -31.47
CA ALA A 23 -37.74 -69.80 -31.81
C ALA A 23 -37.37 -68.99 -30.60
N MET A 24 -38.09 -69.16 -29.46
CA MET A 24 -37.74 -68.53 -28.19
C MET A 24 -36.38 -68.99 -27.63
N PHE A 25 -36.10 -70.34 -27.76
CA PHE A 25 -34.77 -70.82 -27.31
C PHE A 25 -33.63 -70.38 -28.24
N ALA A 26 -33.86 -70.03 -29.49
CA ALA A 26 -32.87 -69.50 -30.41
C ALA A 26 -32.68 -67.99 -30.22
N LEU A 27 -33.71 -67.26 -29.75
CA LEU A 27 -33.60 -65.82 -29.46
C LEU A 27 -32.86 -65.48 -28.15
N VAL A 28 -32.87 -66.43 -27.19
CA VAL A 28 -32.19 -66.21 -25.89
C VAL A 28 -30.68 -66.02 -26.08
N PRO A 29 -29.91 -66.87 -26.79
CA PRO A 29 -28.47 -66.63 -26.99
C PRO A 29 -28.16 -65.38 -27.83
N VAL A 30 -29.05 -65.00 -28.77
CA VAL A 30 -28.93 -63.80 -29.57
C VAL A 30 -29.15 -62.57 -28.70
N ALA A 31 -30.15 -62.57 -27.83
CA ALA A 31 -30.38 -61.47 -26.86
C ALA A 31 -29.28 -61.37 -25.82
N VAL A 32 -28.73 -62.51 -25.35
CA VAL A 32 -27.57 -62.53 -24.45
C VAL A 32 -26.28 -62.00 -25.15
N ALA A 33 -26.04 -62.44 -26.40
CA ALA A 33 -24.91 -62.00 -27.20
C ALA A 33 -25.04 -60.49 -27.52
N PHE A 34 -26.22 -60.01 -27.88
CA PHE A 34 -26.46 -58.57 -28.10
C PHE A 34 -26.35 -57.78 -26.82
N GLY A 35 -26.87 -58.25 -25.69
CA GLY A 35 -26.69 -57.61 -24.37
C GLY A 35 -25.25 -57.59 -23.93
N LEU A 36 -24.44 -58.62 -24.21
CA LEU A 36 -23.03 -58.68 -23.97
C LEU A 36 -22.21 -57.66 -24.84
N VAL A 37 -22.56 -57.61 -26.14
CA VAL A 37 -21.92 -56.68 -27.09
C VAL A 37 -22.24 -55.19 -26.70
N VAL A 38 -23.52 -54.92 -26.41
CA VAL A 38 -23.94 -53.60 -25.92
C VAL A 38 -23.30 -53.29 -24.57
N GLY A 39 -23.29 -54.23 -23.63
CA GLY A 39 -22.63 -54.08 -22.34
C GLY A 39 -21.11 -53.82 -22.44
N LEU A 40 -20.42 -54.56 -23.35
CA LEU A 40 -18.98 -54.33 -23.60
C LEU A 40 -18.71 -53.02 -24.32
N ALA A 41 -19.62 -52.53 -25.16
CA ALA A 41 -19.50 -51.21 -25.81
C ALA A 41 -19.68 -50.04 -24.81
N PHE A 42 -20.51 -50.25 -23.77
CA PHE A 42 -20.75 -49.23 -22.72
C PHE A 42 -19.82 -49.37 -21.50
N LEU A 43 -19.04 -50.45 -21.37
CA LEU A 43 -18.12 -50.66 -20.24
C LEU A 43 -17.02 -49.54 -20.12
N PRO A 44 -16.42 -49.09 -21.22
CA PRO A 44 -15.48 -47.93 -21.13
C PRO A 44 -16.18 -46.63 -20.72
N MET A 45 -17.44 -46.41 -21.20
CA MET A 45 -18.22 -45.26 -20.77
C MET A 45 -18.60 -45.35 -19.27
N ALA A 46 -19.08 -46.52 -18.83
CA ALA A 46 -19.44 -46.71 -17.41
C ALA A 46 -18.24 -46.59 -16.47
N SER A 47 -17.04 -47.01 -16.89
CA SER A 47 -15.81 -46.82 -16.11
C SER A 47 -15.36 -45.36 -16.09
N GLY A 48 -15.56 -44.63 -17.21
CA GLY A 48 -15.32 -43.18 -17.28
C GLY A 48 -16.28 -42.39 -16.37
N PHE A 49 -17.58 -42.68 -16.46
CA PHE A 49 -18.60 -42.07 -15.62
C PHE A 49 -18.44 -42.44 -14.13
N GLY A 50 -18.01 -43.64 -13.81
CA GLY A 50 -17.73 -44.05 -12.44
C GLY A 50 -16.51 -43.34 -11.83
N GLY A 51 -15.48 -43.04 -12.63
CA GLY A 51 -14.33 -42.23 -12.25
C GLY A 51 -14.70 -40.78 -12.04
N LEU A 52 -15.45 -40.18 -12.97
CA LEU A 52 -15.96 -38.82 -12.88
C LEU A 52 -16.93 -38.64 -11.69
N ALA A 53 -17.81 -39.61 -11.43
CA ALA A 53 -18.72 -39.57 -10.29
C ALA A 53 -17.99 -39.69 -8.96
N LYS A 54 -16.87 -40.41 -8.90
CA LYS A 54 -16.06 -40.52 -7.69
C LYS A 54 -15.29 -39.23 -7.42
N VAL A 55 -14.63 -38.68 -8.43
CA VAL A 55 -13.94 -37.37 -8.33
C VAL A 55 -14.95 -36.29 -7.98
N GLY A 56 -16.09 -36.22 -8.67
CA GLY A 56 -17.12 -35.24 -8.38
C GLY A 56 -17.68 -35.34 -6.96
N SER A 57 -17.87 -36.56 -6.42
CA SER A 57 -18.40 -36.73 -5.06
C SER A 57 -17.37 -36.36 -3.98
N GLU A 58 -16.09 -36.61 -4.20
CA GLU A 58 -15.03 -36.23 -3.28
C GLU A 58 -14.85 -34.68 -3.28
N THR A 59 -14.88 -34.06 -4.45
CA THR A 59 -14.72 -32.59 -4.60
C THR A 59 -15.92 -31.81 -4.06
N VAL A 60 -17.16 -32.28 -4.29
CA VAL A 60 -18.38 -31.63 -3.77
C VAL A 60 -18.48 -31.76 -2.25
N LEU A 61 -17.96 -32.82 -1.64
CA LEU A 61 -17.93 -32.99 -0.19
C LEU A 61 -16.88 -32.09 0.52
N GLU A 62 -15.94 -31.54 -0.25
CA GLU A 62 -14.90 -30.61 0.26
C GLU A 62 -15.24 -29.12 0.00
N LEU A 63 -16.38 -28.82 -0.64
CA LEU A 63 -16.81 -27.42 -0.81
C LEU A 63 -17.14 -26.83 0.56
N PRO A 64 -16.73 -25.58 0.86
CA PRO A 64 -17.23 -24.85 2.01
C PRO A 64 -18.75 -24.78 1.99
N ASP A 65 -19.38 -24.84 3.16
CA ASP A 65 -20.83 -24.81 3.30
C ASP A 65 -21.47 -23.50 2.79
N GLU A 66 -20.68 -22.45 2.56
CA GLU A 66 -21.12 -21.12 2.13
C GLU A 66 -20.06 -20.47 1.22
N LEU A 67 -20.46 -20.03 0.02
CA LEU A 67 -19.62 -19.21 -0.84
C LEU A 67 -19.75 -17.76 -0.40
N VAL A 68 -18.82 -17.27 0.39
CA VAL A 68 -18.74 -15.84 0.70
C VAL A 68 -18.29 -15.11 -0.55
N LEU A 69 -19.17 -14.32 -1.15
CA LEU A 69 -18.87 -13.46 -2.29
C LEU A 69 -18.36 -12.11 -1.75
N PRO A 70 -17.07 -11.82 -1.83
CA PRO A 70 -16.61 -10.48 -1.55
C PRO A 70 -17.11 -9.53 -2.66
N PRO A 71 -17.24 -8.24 -2.38
CA PRO A 71 -17.49 -7.24 -3.42
C PRO A 71 -16.42 -7.33 -4.51
N ALA A 72 -16.77 -6.87 -5.72
CA ALA A 72 -15.80 -6.81 -6.82
C ALA A 72 -14.57 -5.98 -6.38
N PRO A 73 -13.37 -6.30 -6.87
CA PRO A 73 -12.18 -5.50 -6.56
C PRO A 73 -12.39 -4.03 -6.94
N GLU A 74 -12.15 -3.14 -5.99
CA GLU A 74 -12.20 -1.70 -6.19
C GLU A 74 -10.90 -1.06 -5.72
N SER A 75 -10.50 0.03 -6.40
CA SER A 75 -9.32 0.80 -6.00
C SER A 75 -9.56 1.48 -4.66
N SER A 76 -8.59 1.42 -3.77
CA SER A 76 -8.65 2.19 -2.53
C SER A 76 -8.19 3.63 -2.76
N THR A 77 -8.78 4.57 -2.04
CA THR A 77 -8.45 5.99 -2.13
C THR A 77 -7.88 6.48 -0.81
N LEU A 78 -6.72 7.14 -0.90
CA LEU A 78 -6.08 7.80 0.24
C LEU A 78 -6.42 9.29 0.19
N TYR A 79 -7.11 9.75 1.21
CA TYR A 79 -7.45 11.16 1.42
C TYR A 79 -6.47 11.82 2.38
N ALA A 80 -6.32 13.12 2.27
CA ALA A 80 -5.65 13.94 3.27
C ALA A 80 -6.38 13.90 4.62
N SER A 81 -5.82 14.56 5.63
CA SER A 81 -6.40 14.63 6.97
C SER A 81 -7.78 15.31 7.02
N ASP A 82 -8.13 16.10 6.00
CA ASP A 82 -9.45 16.70 5.83
C ASP A 82 -10.55 15.71 5.41
N GLY A 83 -10.18 14.46 5.07
CA GLY A 83 -11.08 13.40 4.63
C GLY A 83 -11.74 13.63 3.27
N SER A 84 -11.26 14.60 2.47
CA SER A 84 -11.87 14.98 1.20
C SER A 84 -10.88 15.19 0.04
N THR A 85 -9.69 15.68 0.31
CA THR A 85 -8.65 15.89 -0.70
C THR A 85 -7.96 14.57 -1.01
N VAL A 86 -8.07 14.11 -2.28
CA VAL A 86 -7.41 12.85 -2.73
C VAL A 86 -5.91 13.10 -2.90
N ILE A 87 -5.09 12.29 -2.26
CA ILE A 87 -3.63 12.35 -2.34
C ILE A 87 -3.02 11.17 -3.10
N ALA A 88 -3.70 10.02 -3.12
CA ALA A 88 -3.32 8.86 -3.93
C ALA A 88 -4.51 7.92 -4.16
N THR A 89 -4.41 7.09 -5.21
CA THR A 89 -5.35 6.01 -5.47
C THR A 89 -4.56 4.73 -5.71
N PHE A 90 -4.92 3.66 -5.01
CA PHE A 90 -4.30 2.34 -5.14
C PHE A 90 -5.22 1.41 -5.91
N GLY A 91 -4.82 1.01 -7.10
CA GLY A 91 -5.59 0.09 -7.92
C GLY A 91 -4.77 -0.43 -9.09
N ASP A 92 -4.96 -1.69 -9.43
CA ASP A 92 -4.36 -2.34 -10.59
C ASP A 92 -5.38 -2.57 -11.71
N GLN A 93 -6.64 -2.11 -11.50
CA GLN A 93 -7.76 -2.38 -12.38
C GLN A 93 -8.64 -1.13 -12.54
N TYR A 94 -8.83 -0.69 -13.78
CA TYR A 94 -9.82 0.36 -14.06
C TYR A 94 -11.21 -0.26 -14.11
N ARG A 95 -12.11 0.17 -13.21
CA ARG A 95 -13.50 -0.28 -13.11
C ARG A 95 -14.46 0.89 -13.02
N VAL A 96 -15.63 0.70 -13.60
CA VAL A 96 -16.79 1.58 -13.45
C VAL A 96 -17.95 0.65 -13.08
N GLN A 97 -18.38 0.70 -11.83
CA GLN A 97 -19.50 -0.11 -11.34
C GLN A 97 -20.82 0.40 -11.90
N LEU A 98 -21.69 -0.52 -12.28
CA LEU A 98 -23.01 -0.25 -12.85
C LEU A 98 -24.07 -1.05 -12.12
N ASP A 99 -25.23 -0.43 -11.94
CA ASP A 99 -26.47 -1.12 -11.60
C ASP A 99 -27.06 -1.79 -12.85
N TYR A 100 -27.95 -2.78 -12.67
CA TYR A 100 -28.53 -3.53 -13.76
C TYR A 100 -29.23 -2.65 -14.81
N ASP A 101 -29.94 -1.62 -14.36
CA ASP A 101 -30.67 -0.69 -15.22
C ASP A 101 -29.76 0.28 -16.01
N GLN A 102 -28.48 0.33 -15.68
CA GLN A 102 -27.46 1.10 -16.43
C GLN A 102 -26.79 0.28 -17.53
N ILE A 103 -27.02 -1.05 -17.56
CA ILE A 103 -26.48 -1.94 -18.59
C ILE A 103 -27.50 -2.08 -19.74
N PRO A 104 -27.16 -1.66 -20.97
CA PRO A 104 -28.13 -1.71 -22.07
C PRO A 104 -28.46 -3.15 -22.48
N ASP A 105 -29.71 -3.36 -22.91
CA ASP A 105 -30.18 -4.67 -23.39
C ASP A 105 -29.30 -5.24 -24.52
N SER A 106 -28.67 -4.41 -25.34
CA SER A 106 -27.77 -4.83 -26.40
C SER A 106 -26.54 -5.59 -25.86
N VAL A 107 -25.99 -5.19 -24.71
CA VAL A 107 -24.87 -5.88 -24.04
C VAL A 107 -25.34 -7.18 -23.42
N ILE A 108 -26.47 -7.17 -22.69
CA ILE A 108 -27.03 -8.37 -22.06
C ILE A 108 -27.35 -9.43 -23.13
N ASN A 109 -28.03 -9.03 -24.20
CA ASN A 109 -28.38 -9.91 -25.31
C ASN A 109 -27.15 -10.44 -26.04
N ALA A 110 -26.13 -9.62 -26.26
CA ALA A 110 -24.86 -10.08 -26.86
C ALA A 110 -24.16 -11.12 -25.98
N LEU A 111 -24.11 -10.88 -24.67
CA LEU A 111 -23.51 -11.82 -23.70
C LEU A 111 -24.26 -13.15 -23.65
N VAL A 112 -25.57 -13.10 -23.46
CA VAL A 112 -26.41 -14.31 -23.40
C VAL A 112 -26.34 -15.07 -24.71
N ALA A 113 -26.45 -14.40 -25.85
CA ALA A 113 -26.37 -15.04 -27.17
C ALA A 113 -25.04 -15.78 -27.41
N THR A 114 -23.94 -15.23 -26.86
CA THR A 114 -22.61 -15.72 -27.20
C THR A 114 -22.10 -16.72 -26.18
N GLU A 115 -22.28 -16.45 -24.89
CA GLU A 115 -21.68 -17.24 -23.81
C GLU A 115 -22.64 -18.28 -23.25
N ASP A 116 -23.97 -17.99 -23.18
CA ASP A 116 -24.93 -18.85 -22.50
C ASP A 116 -26.36 -18.57 -22.95
N SER A 117 -26.76 -19.15 -24.10
CA SER A 117 -28.05 -18.85 -24.72
C SER A 117 -29.28 -19.27 -23.89
N ASN A 118 -29.10 -20.14 -22.90
CA ASN A 118 -30.15 -20.65 -22.01
C ASN A 118 -30.03 -20.07 -20.60
N PHE A 119 -29.25 -19.00 -20.42
CA PHE A 119 -28.92 -18.42 -19.11
C PHE A 119 -30.14 -18.21 -18.19
N PHE A 120 -31.23 -17.69 -18.73
CA PHE A 120 -32.45 -17.43 -17.97
C PHE A 120 -33.32 -18.70 -17.73
N GLU A 121 -32.95 -19.86 -18.29
CA GLU A 121 -33.75 -21.10 -18.23
C GLU A 121 -33.19 -22.16 -17.29
N HIS A 122 -31.87 -22.16 -17.02
CA HIS A 122 -31.21 -23.11 -16.11
C HIS A 122 -30.86 -22.48 -14.77
N ASN A 123 -30.42 -23.31 -13.80
CA ASN A 123 -29.99 -22.90 -12.46
C ASN A 123 -28.47 -23.19 -12.31
N GLY A 124 -27.60 -22.25 -12.72
CA GLY A 124 -26.16 -22.30 -12.56
C GLY A 124 -25.41 -23.18 -13.58
N VAL A 125 -25.96 -24.28 -13.98
CA VAL A 125 -25.39 -25.24 -14.95
C VAL A 125 -26.41 -25.53 -16.03
N ASP A 126 -26.01 -25.51 -17.33
CA ASP A 126 -26.83 -25.96 -18.46
C ASP A 126 -26.53 -27.44 -18.81
N PRO A 127 -27.37 -28.41 -18.38
CA PRO A 127 -27.14 -29.83 -18.68
C PRO A 127 -27.20 -30.15 -20.18
N GLU A 128 -28.03 -29.42 -20.96
CA GLU A 128 -28.15 -29.60 -22.40
C GLU A 128 -26.92 -29.09 -23.13
N GLY A 129 -26.40 -27.93 -22.72
CA GLY A 129 -25.15 -27.37 -23.21
C GLY A 129 -23.94 -28.25 -22.90
N VAL A 130 -23.86 -28.82 -21.69
CA VAL A 130 -22.80 -29.78 -21.30
C VAL A 130 -22.86 -31.03 -22.19
N MET A 131 -24.06 -31.59 -22.43
CA MET A 131 -24.22 -32.76 -23.30
C MET A 131 -23.89 -32.45 -24.76
N ARG A 132 -24.31 -31.30 -25.28
CA ARG A 132 -23.99 -30.84 -26.64
C ARG A 132 -22.48 -30.70 -26.82
N ALA A 133 -21.80 -29.99 -25.94
CA ALA A 133 -20.34 -29.77 -25.96
C ALA A 133 -19.58 -31.12 -25.87
N LEU A 134 -20.07 -32.07 -25.06
CA LEU A 134 -19.46 -33.40 -24.96
C LEU A 134 -19.55 -34.15 -26.31
N VAL A 135 -20.71 -34.13 -26.98
CA VAL A 135 -20.92 -34.79 -28.28
C VAL A 135 -20.06 -34.13 -29.36
N THR A 136 -20.01 -32.80 -29.43
CA THR A 136 -19.23 -32.05 -30.42
C THR A 136 -17.74 -32.29 -30.22
N ASN A 137 -17.23 -32.19 -28.98
CA ASN A 137 -15.82 -32.43 -28.68
C ASN A 137 -15.35 -33.86 -28.96
N ILE A 138 -16.23 -34.86 -28.80
CA ILE A 138 -15.94 -36.24 -29.18
C ILE A 138 -15.91 -36.39 -30.72
N ALA A 139 -16.81 -35.72 -31.43
CA ALA A 139 -16.88 -35.77 -32.89
C ALA A 139 -15.70 -35.09 -33.57
N ASP A 140 -15.23 -33.97 -33.03
CA ASP A 140 -14.16 -33.14 -33.62
C ASP A 140 -12.77 -33.53 -33.10
N GLY A 141 -12.67 -34.45 -32.15
CA GLY A 141 -11.38 -34.92 -31.57
C GLY A 141 -10.61 -33.87 -30.81
N GLY A 142 -11.28 -32.81 -30.31
CA GLY A 142 -10.69 -31.71 -29.58
C GLY A 142 -11.70 -30.97 -28.68
N THR A 143 -11.28 -29.91 -28.04
CA THR A 143 -12.13 -29.04 -27.21
C THR A 143 -12.67 -27.88 -28.05
N SER A 144 -13.63 -28.11 -28.93
CA SER A 144 -14.16 -27.11 -29.85
C SER A 144 -15.35 -26.30 -29.30
N GLU A 145 -16.10 -26.85 -28.34
CA GLU A 145 -17.18 -26.12 -27.65
C GLU A 145 -16.99 -26.06 -26.14
N GLY A 146 -17.21 -24.87 -25.56
CA GLY A 146 -17.21 -24.61 -24.12
C GLY A 146 -18.59 -24.87 -23.51
N ALA A 147 -18.63 -25.60 -22.38
CA ALA A 147 -19.83 -25.89 -21.62
C ALA A 147 -19.94 -25.05 -20.33
N SER A 148 -19.30 -23.90 -20.27
CA SER A 148 -19.33 -23.02 -19.09
C SER A 148 -20.50 -22.05 -19.23
N THR A 149 -21.36 -22.00 -18.22
CA THR A 149 -22.40 -20.96 -18.11
C THR A 149 -21.81 -19.62 -17.66
N ILE A 150 -22.57 -18.53 -17.82
CA ILE A 150 -22.19 -17.18 -17.29
C ILE A 150 -21.95 -17.28 -15.77
N THR A 151 -22.81 -17.99 -15.04
CA THR A 151 -22.66 -18.21 -13.60
C THR A 151 -21.34 -18.91 -13.25
N MET A 152 -20.97 -19.96 -13.98
CA MET A 152 -19.67 -20.65 -13.79
C MET A 152 -18.47 -19.74 -14.12
N GLN A 153 -18.60 -18.89 -15.13
CA GLN A 153 -17.56 -17.91 -15.49
C GLN A 153 -17.43 -16.84 -14.40
N TYR A 154 -18.55 -16.37 -13.84
CA TYR A 154 -18.53 -15.43 -12.72
C TYR A 154 -17.86 -16.05 -11.48
N VAL A 155 -18.23 -17.29 -11.11
CA VAL A 155 -17.54 -18.02 -10.02
C VAL A 155 -16.03 -18.08 -10.25
N ARG A 156 -15.58 -18.38 -11.47
CA ARG A 156 -14.15 -18.41 -11.80
C ARG A 156 -13.48 -17.05 -11.59
N GLN A 157 -14.14 -15.95 -12.00
CA GLN A 157 -13.62 -14.61 -11.76
C GLN A 157 -13.48 -14.35 -10.24
N VAL A 158 -14.53 -14.66 -9.45
CA VAL A 158 -14.51 -14.54 -8.00
C VAL A 158 -13.33 -15.31 -7.39
N LEU A 159 -13.16 -16.59 -7.74
CA LEU A 159 -12.05 -17.40 -7.23
C LEU A 159 -10.68 -16.84 -7.64
N SER A 160 -10.57 -16.25 -8.83
CA SER A 160 -9.33 -15.63 -9.29
C SER A 160 -8.97 -14.36 -8.50
N TYR A 161 -9.91 -13.46 -8.23
CA TYR A 161 -9.60 -12.21 -7.54
C TYR A 161 -9.62 -12.33 -6.01
N THR A 162 -10.20 -13.42 -5.47
CA THR A 162 -10.11 -13.74 -4.03
C THR A 162 -8.87 -14.57 -3.69
N ALA A 163 -8.17 -15.10 -4.69
CA ALA A 163 -6.92 -15.81 -4.49
C ALA A 163 -5.87 -14.90 -3.87
N THR A 164 -5.28 -15.35 -2.77
CA THR A 164 -4.32 -14.57 -1.98
C THR A 164 -2.87 -15.02 -2.20
N THR A 165 -2.70 -16.17 -2.85
CA THR A 165 -1.38 -16.73 -3.15
C THR A 165 -1.22 -17.02 -4.66
N PRO A 166 0.02 -17.00 -5.19
CA PRO A 166 0.28 -17.38 -6.59
C PRO A 166 -0.24 -18.78 -6.96
N ASP A 167 -0.19 -19.72 -6.02
CA ASP A 167 -0.69 -21.09 -6.21
C ASP A 167 -2.21 -21.14 -6.33
N GLU A 168 -2.95 -20.33 -5.56
CA GLU A 168 -4.41 -20.18 -5.67
C GLU A 168 -4.81 -19.52 -6.99
N VAL A 169 -4.10 -18.48 -7.43
CA VAL A 169 -4.32 -17.85 -8.75
C VAL A 169 -4.09 -18.85 -9.86
N ALA A 170 -3.02 -19.64 -9.79
CA ALA A 170 -2.74 -20.72 -10.75
C ALA A 170 -3.85 -21.78 -10.73
N ALA A 171 -4.29 -22.23 -9.55
CA ALA A 171 -5.38 -23.21 -9.41
C ALA A 171 -6.72 -22.70 -9.94
N ALA A 172 -7.04 -21.40 -9.78
CA ALA A 172 -8.25 -20.78 -10.32
C ALA A 172 -8.25 -20.70 -11.86
N SER A 173 -7.07 -20.65 -12.49
CA SER A 173 -6.90 -20.57 -13.96
C SER A 173 -6.59 -21.91 -14.64
N GLU A 174 -6.19 -22.95 -13.88
CA GLU A 174 -5.77 -24.25 -14.41
C GLU A 174 -6.94 -25.01 -15.10
N VAL A 175 -6.66 -25.62 -16.25
CA VAL A 175 -7.67 -26.37 -17.01
C VAL A 175 -7.77 -27.83 -16.51
N THR A 176 -8.46 -28.02 -15.35
CA THR A 176 -8.65 -29.32 -14.73
C THR A 176 -10.13 -29.68 -14.57
N ILE A 177 -10.43 -31.01 -14.51
CA ILE A 177 -11.79 -31.49 -14.24
C ILE A 177 -12.21 -31.11 -12.82
N ASP A 178 -11.29 -31.14 -11.86
CA ASP A 178 -11.54 -30.81 -10.46
C ASP A 178 -12.03 -29.37 -10.32
N ARG A 179 -11.29 -28.40 -10.91
CA ARG A 179 -11.72 -27.00 -10.98
C ARG A 179 -13.13 -26.86 -11.59
N LYS A 180 -13.39 -27.58 -12.70
CA LYS A 180 -14.68 -27.51 -13.39
C LYS A 180 -15.83 -27.99 -12.51
N VAL A 181 -15.61 -29.07 -11.73
CA VAL A 181 -16.59 -29.58 -10.77
C VAL A 181 -16.84 -28.61 -9.64
N LYS A 182 -15.77 -27.95 -9.11
CA LYS A 182 -15.90 -26.89 -8.11
C LYS A 182 -16.70 -25.70 -8.64
N GLU A 183 -16.36 -25.20 -9.85
CA GLU A 183 -17.12 -24.13 -10.50
C GLU A 183 -18.62 -24.49 -10.62
N MET A 184 -18.96 -25.72 -11.04
CA MET A 184 -20.35 -26.16 -11.13
C MET A 184 -21.04 -26.18 -9.77
N GLY A 185 -20.37 -26.67 -8.72
CA GLY A 185 -20.91 -26.70 -7.36
C GLY A 185 -21.23 -25.31 -6.82
N TYR A 186 -20.28 -24.41 -6.95
CA TYR A 186 -20.47 -23.01 -6.54
C TYR A 186 -21.51 -22.27 -7.40
N ALA A 187 -21.59 -22.56 -8.71
CA ALA A 187 -22.59 -21.95 -9.58
C ALA A 187 -24.02 -22.35 -9.20
N LEU A 188 -24.22 -23.60 -8.78
CA LEU A 188 -25.51 -24.07 -8.27
C LEU A 188 -25.89 -23.40 -6.97
N ALA A 189 -24.95 -23.27 -6.02
CA ALA A 189 -25.17 -22.60 -4.74
C ALA A 189 -25.47 -21.11 -4.94
N LEU A 190 -24.73 -20.45 -5.85
CA LEU A 190 -24.89 -19.03 -6.12
C LEU A 190 -26.29 -18.68 -6.66
N GLU A 191 -26.86 -19.51 -7.52
CA GLU A 191 -28.20 -19.31 -8.08
C GLU A 191 -29.35 -19.63 -7.10
N GLU A 192 -29.04 -20.21 -5.93
CA GLU A 192 -29.98 -20.27 -4.80
C GLU A 192 -30.05 -18.95 -4.00
N GLU A 193 -28.97 -18.13 -4.06
CA GLU A 193 -28.83 -16.91 -3.25
C GLU A 193 -29.02 -15.63 -4.08
N MET A 194 -28.69 -15.64 -5.39
CA MET A 194 -28.70 -14.47 -6.27
C MET A 194 -29.66 -14.65 -7.43
N THR A 195 -30.29 -13.56 -7.83
CA THR A 195 -31.09 -13.49 -9.04
C THR A 195 -30.23 -13.51 -10.32
N LYS A 196 -30.81 -13.87 -11.44
CA LYS A 196 -30.15 -13.82 -12.76
C LYS A 196 -29.64 -12.41 -13.11
N GLU A 197 -30.40 -11.38 -12.74
CA GLU A 197 -30.04 -9.97 -12.92
C GLU A 197 -28.82 -9.59 -12.10
N GLU A 198 -28.76 -10.00 -10.84
CA GLU A 198 -27.58 -9.77 -9.98
C GLU A 198 -26.33 -10.49 -10.50
N ILE A 199 -26.48 -11.76 -10.94
CA ILE A 199 -25.35 -12.53 -11.47
C ILE A 199 -24.78 -11.89 -12.74
N ILE A 200 -25.64 -11.49 -13.70
CA ILE A 200 -25.20 -10.88 -14.96
C ILE A 200 -24.57 -9.51 -14.73
N THR A 201 -25.12 -8.73 -13.78
CA THR A 201 -24.57 -7.44 -13.38
C THR A 201 -23.18 -7.59 -12.79
N ASN A 202 -23.03 -8.48 -11.83
CA ASN A 202 -21.73 -8.72 -11.17
C ASN A 202 -20.70 -9.29 -12.16
N TYR A 203 -21.12 -10.20 -13.05
CA TYR A 203 -20.24 -10.70 -14.11
C TYR A 203 -19.75 -9.56 -15.01
N LEU A 204 -20.67 -8.73 -15.54
CA LEU A 204 -20.34 -7.61 -16.42
C LEU A 204 -19.56 -6.50 -15.73
N ASN A 205 -19.62 -6.39 -14.41
CA ASN A 205 -18.79 -5.48 -13.63
C ASN A 205 -17.38 -6.03 -13.34
N THR A 206 -17.15 -7.35 -13.50
CA THR A 206 -15.88 -7.99 -13.08
C THR A 206 -15.04 -8.50 -14.23
N VAL A 207 -15.62 -8.92 -15.35
CA VAL A 207 -14.88 -9.55 -16.44
C VAL A 207 -13.90 -8.60 -17.12
N TYR A 208 -12.74 -9.13 -17.53
CA TYR A 208 -11.68 -8.36 -18.19
C TYR A 208 -11.94 -8.24 -19.69
N PHE A 209 -11.85 -6.99 -20.21
CA PHE A 209 -12.07 -6.64 -21.61
C PHE A 209 -10.79 -6.27 -22.38
N GLY A 210 -9.62 -6.27 -21.75
CA GLY A 210 -8.37 -5.78 -22.33
C GLY A 210 -8.08 -4.33 -21.94
N HIS A 211 -6.86 -3.86 -22.23
CA HIS A 211 -6.39 -2.48 -21.95
C HIS A 211 -6.62 -1.99 -20.51
N GLY A 212 -6.47 -2.89 -19.52
CA GLY A 212 -6.73 -2.55 -18.13
C GLY A 212 -8.19 -2.35 -17.76
N ALA A 213 -9.13 -2.50 -18.72
CA ALA A 213 -10.56 -2.34 -18.50
C ALA A 213 -11.18 -3.59 -17.90
N TYR A 214 -11.64 -3.50 -16.67
CA TYR A 214 -12.40 -4.53 -15.97
C TYR A 214 -13.84 -4.05 -15.80
N GLY A 215 -14.79 -4.83 -16.31
CA GLY A 215 -16.19 -4.48 -16.38
C GLY A 215 -16.57 -3.68 -17.63
N ILE A 216 -17.86 -3.82 -18.02
CA ILE A 216 -18.41 -3.20 -19.26
C ILE A 216 -18.42 -1.69 -19.19
N GLY A 217 -18.55 -1.10 -17.99
CA GLY A 217 -18.49 0.35 -17.79
C GLY A 217 -17.14 0.92 -18.17
N ALA A 218 -16.05 0.31 -17.67
CA ALA A 218 -14.68 0.68 -18.02
C ALA A 218 -14.37 0.40 -19.49
N ALA A 219 -14.84 -0.75 -20.03
CA ALA A 219 -14.62 -1.09 -21.43
C ALA A 219 -15.27 -0.09 -22.39
N ALA A 220 -16.49 0.37 -22.11
CA ALA A 220 -17.17 1.40 -22.90
C ALA A 220 -16.38 2.73 -22.92
N GLN A 221 -15.81 3.11 -21.80
CA GLN A 221 -14.95 4.30 -21.69
C GLN A 221 -13.65 4.12 -22.49
N VAL A 222 -12.93 3.00 -22.25
CA VAL A 222 -11.61 2.76 -22.85
C VAL A 222 -11.68 2.62 -24.37
N TYR A 223 -12.65 1.86 -24.90
CA TYR A 223 -12.72 1.61 -26.34
C TYR A 223 -13.46 2.69 -27.12
N TYR A 224 -14.41 3.40 -26.49
CA TYR A 224 -15.32 4.30 -27.19
C TYR A 224 -15.44 5.71 -26.58
N GLY A 225 -14.93 5.95 -25.36
CA GLY A 225 -15.14 7.21 -24.63
C GLY A 225 -16.60 7.46 -24.29
N LYS A 226 -17.40 6.39 -24.09
CA LYS A 226 -18.85 6.42 -23.89
C LYS A 226 -19.26 5.82 -22.56
N VAL A 227 -20.42 6.22 -22.05
CA VAL A 227 -21.15 5.43 -21.04
C VAL A 227 -21.84 4.24 -21.72
N PRO A 228 -22.03 3.09 -21.06
CA PRO A 228 -22.62 1.91 -21.70
C PRO A 228 -23.99 2.13 -22.35
N ALA A 229 -24.82 3.00 -21.78
CA ALA A 229 -26.13 3.33 -22.34
C ALA A 229 -26.08 3.91 -23.76
N ASP A 230 -24.94 4.49 -24.18
CA ASP A 230 -24.75 5.11 -25.50
C ASP A 230 -24.09 4.17 -26.52
N LEU A 231 -23.85 2.89 -26.15
CA LEU A 231 -23.28 1.91 -27.06
C LEU A 231 -24.29 1.48 -28.13
N THR A 232 -23.84 1.41 -29.39
CA THR A 232 -24.62 0.79 -30.46
C THR A 232 -24.62 -0.73 -30.32
N VAL A 233 -25.49 -1.42 -31.05
CA VAL A 233 -25.52 -2.89 -31.11
C VAL A 233 -24.16 -3.45 -31.57
N GLY A 234 -23.55 -2.81 -32.58
CA GLY A 234 -22.24 -3.22 -33.11
C GLY A 234 -21.13 -3.04 -32.07
N GLU A 235 -21.13 -1.94 -31.31
CA GLU A 235 -20.18 -1.66 -30.24
C GLU A 235 -20.36 -2.63 -29.05
N SER A 236 -21.60 -2.89 -28.63
CA SER A 236 -21.94 -3.88 -27.60
C SER A 236 -21.45 -5.29 -27.99
N ALA A 237 -21.71 -5.71 -29.23
CA ALA A 237 -21.25 -6.98 -29.76
C ALA A 237 -19.71 -7.06 -29.85
N MET A 238 -19.04 -5.95 -30.15
CA MET A 238 -17.60 -5.87 -30.18
C MET A 238 -17.01 -6.09 -28.78
N LEU A 239 -17.48 -5.35 -27.78
CA LEU A 239 -17.00 -5.48 -26.40
C LEU A 239 -17.24 -6.90 -25.88
N VAL A 240 -18.46 -7.44 -26.00
CA VAL A 240 -18.74 -8.82 -25.57
C VAL A 240 -17.86 -9.83 -26.31
N GLY A 241 -17.55 -9.58 -27.57
CA GLY A 241 -16.63 -10.40 -28.36
C GLY A 241 -15.23 -10.53 -27.75
N LEU A 242 -14.74 -9.52 -27.05
CA LEU A 242 -13.43 -9.51 -26.39
C LEU A 242 -13.33 -10.50 -25.23
N ILE A 243 -14.44 -10.79 -24.53
CA ILE A 243 -14.46 -11.62 -23.31
C ILE A 243 -13.78 -12.98 -23.53
N GLN A 244 -13.96 -13.60 -24.70
CA GLN A 244 -13.38 -14.91 -25.00
C GLN A 244 -11.86 -14.91 -24.99
N SER A 245 -11.25 -13.85 -25.53
CA SER A 245 -9.78 -13.71 -25.59
C SER A 245 -9.43 -12.25 -25.87
N PRO A 246 -9.35 -11.41 -24.82
CA PRO A 246 -9.12 -9.98 -24.96
C PRO A 246 -7.87 -9.65 -25.79
N SER A 247 -6.77 -10.35 -25.57
CA SER A 247 -5.51 -10.11 -26.29
C SER A 247 -5.55 -10.51 -27.77
N ASN A 248 -6.30 -11.57 -28.13
CA ASN A 248 -6.37 -12.04 -29.51
C ASN A 248 -7.34 -11.21 -30.37
N TYR A 249 -8.37 -10.65 -29.76
CA TYR A 249 -9.41 -9.84 -30.44
C TYR A 249 -9.26 -8.35 -30.19
N ASP A 250 -8.13 -7.92 -29.60
CA ASP A 250 -7.83 -6.53 -29.34
C ASP A 250 -7.83 -5.69 -30.64
N PRO A 251 -8.76 -4.72 -30.79
CA PRO A 251 -8.83 -3.90 -32.00
C PRO A 251 -7.86 -2.71 -31.98
N ILE A 252 -7.23 -2.38 -30.84
CA ILE A 252 -6.35 -1.23 -30.66
C ILE A 252 -4.89 -1.60 -30.98
N ASN A 253 -4.36 -2.64 -30.32
CA ASN A 253 -2.95 -3.06 -30.47
C ASN A 253 -2.82 -4.39 -31.25
N GLY A 254 -3.92 -5.05 -31.58
CA GLY A 254 -3.96 -6.33 -32.26
C GLY A 254 -4.51 -6.23 -33.70
N SER A 255 -5.25 -7.25 -34.11
CA SER A 255 -5.84 -7.32 -35.45
C SER A 255 -7.27 -6.79 -35.48
N THR A 256 -7.44 -5.61 -36.07
CA THR A 256 -8.78 -5.02 -36.34
C THR A 256 -9.68 -5.98 -37.13
N GLU A 257 -9.08 -6.77 -38.06
CA GLU A 257 -9.83 -7.77 -38.84
C GLU A 257 -10.32 -8.93 -37.97
N ALA A 258 -9.47 -9.45 -37.07
CA ALA A 258 -9.88 -10.50 -36.11
C ALA A 258 -10.98 -10.00 -35.18
N ALA A 259 -10.87 -8.79 -34.70
CA ALA A 259 -11.88 -8.12 -33.88
C ALA A 259 -13.22 -7.99 -34.61
N GLN A 260 -13.21 -7.57 -35.89
CA GLN A 260 -14.40 -7.44 -36.70
C GLN A 260 -15.08 -8.79 -36.95
N VAL A 261 -14.31 -9.82 -37.28
CA VAL A 261 -14.83 -11.20 -37.46
C VAL A 261 -15.48 -11.70 -36.17
N ARG A 262 -14.89 -11.43 -35.03
CA ARG A 262 -15.43 -11.82 -33.72
C ARG A 262 -16.70 -11.06 -33.40
N ARG A 263 -16.76 -9.75 -33.61
CA ARG A 263 -17.96 -8.92 -33.47
C ARG A 263 -19.11 -9.47 -34.34
N ASP A 264 -18.83 -9.73 -35.60
CA ASP A 264 -19.82 -10.23 -36.55
C ASP A 264 -20.35 -11.64 -36.16
N HIS A 265 -19.49 -12.46 -35.54
CA HIS A 265 -19.90 -13.73 -34.93
C HIS A 265 -20.90 -13.48 -33.77
N VAL A 266 -20.65 -12.54 -32.86
CA VAL A 266 -21.57 -12.18 -31.78
C VAL A 266 -22.92 -11.71 -32.34
N ILE A 267 -22.91 -10.80 -33.31
CA ILE A 267 -24.15 -10.33 -33.97
C ILE A 267 -24.95 -11.51 -34.60
N ASN A 268 -24.26 -12.44 -35.28
CA ASN A 268 -24.90 -13.63 -35.81
C ASN A 268 -25.55 -14.50 -34.73
N ARG A 269 -24.92 -14.60 -33.54
CA ARG A 269 -25.49 -15.28 -32.39
C ARG A 269 -26.73 -14.60 -31.86
N MET A 270 -26.72 -13.25 -31.77
CA MET A 270 -27.89 -12.45 -31.37
C MET A 270 -29.08 -12.66 -32.33
N VAL A 271 -28.82 -12.73 -33.63
CA VAL A 271 -29.85 -13.05 -34.62
C VAL A 271 -30.35 -14.48 -34.44
N ALA A 272 -29.49 -15.45 -34.16
CA ALA A 272 -29.84 -16.85 -34.00
C ALA A 272 -30.75 -17.13 -32.79
N ILE A 273 -30.67 -16.34 -31.72
CA ILE A 273 -31.56 -16.41 -30.55
C ILE A 273 -32.76 -15.44 -30.64
N GLU A 274 -32.99 -14.84 -31.81
CA GLU A 274 -34.04 -13.88 -32.08
C GLU A 274 -34.00 -12.58 -31.25
N ALA A 275 -32.84 -12.25 -30.64
CA ALA A 275 -32.62 -10.96 -29.97
C ALA A 275 -32.48 -9.78 -30.96
N LEU A 276 -32.14 -10.10 -32.21
CA LEU A 276 -32.13 -9.16 -33.36
C LEU A 276 -32.84 -9.80 -34.55
N THR A 277 -33.50 -8.98 -35.37
CA THR A 277 -33.90 -9.39 -36.70
C THR A 277 -32.69 -9.49 -37.63
N SER A 278 -32.79 -10.26 -38.73
CA SER A 278 -31.71 -10.32 -39.72
C SER A 278 -31.36 -8.95 -40.30
N ALA A 279 -32.33 -8.03 -40.44
CA ALA A 279 -32.10 -6.68 -40.97
C ALA A 279 -31.30 -5.82 -39.99
N GLU A 280 -31.60 -5.85 -38.70
CA GLU A 280 -30.86 -5.16 -37.64
C GLU A 280 -29.44 -5.75 -37.50
N GLY A 281 -29.29 -7.08 -37.60
CA GLY A 281 -27.96 -7.70 -37.61
C GLY A 281 -27.11 -7.29 -38.81
N ASP A 282 -27.69 -7.19 -40.01
CA ASP A 282 -26.96 -6.71 -41.20
C ASP A 282 -26.60 -5.22 -41.11
N GLU A 283 -27.45 -4.39 -40.50
CA GLU A 283 -27.18 -2.97 -40.25
C GLU A 283 -26.00 -2.83 -39.24
N ALA A 284 -26.05 -3.55 -38.12
CA ALA A 284 -24.99 -3.57 -37.10
C ALA A 284 -23.63 -4.04 -37.66
N LYS A 285 -23.60 -5.03 -38.57
CA LYS A 285 -22.37 -5.47 -39.23
C LYS A 285 -21.85 -4.47 -40.26
N ALA A 286 -22.73 -3.69 -40.87
CA ALA A 286 -22.36 -2.64 -41.83
C ALA A 286 -21.69 -1.43 -41.15
N GLU A 287 -21.90 -1.23 -39.86
CA GLU A 287 -21.17 -0.26 -39.07
C GLU A 287 -19.68 -0.60 -39.02
N GLY A 288 -18.82 0.42 -38.95
CA GLY A 288 -17.40 0.25 -38.63
C GLY A 288 -17.22 -0.19 -37.16
N LEU A 289 -15.98 -0.43 -36.74
CA LEU A 289 -15.71 -0.66 -35.32
C LEU A 289 -15.88 0.61 -34.46
N ASN A 290 -15.89 1.80 -35.10
CA ASN A 290 -16.14 3.13 -34.51
C ASN A 290 -15.30 3.41 -33.24
N LEU A 291 -14.10 2.87 -33.17
CA LEU A 291 -13.22 3.00 -32.02
C LEU A 291 -12.86 4.49 -31.77
N ASN A 292 -12.92 4.88 -30.52
CA ASN A 292 -12.43 6.15 -30.01
C ASN A 292 -11.64 5.88 -28.72
N PRO A 293 -10.46 5.22 -28.83
CA PRO A 293 -9.72 4.76 -27.66
C PRO A 293 -9.36 5.91 -26.72
N GLN A 294 -9.65 5.70 -25.44
CA GLN A 294 -9.17 6.55 -24.36
C GLN A 294 -8.13 5.75 -23.56
N GLU A 295 -7.15 6.44 -23.00
CA GLU A 295 -6.32 5.79 -21.98
C GLU A 295 -7.24 5.36 -20.84
N ALA A 296 -7.09 4.12 -20.38
CA ALA A 296 -7.71 3.71 -19.12
C ALA A 296 -7.27 4.75 -18.10
N ASN A 297 -8.22 5.43 -17.46
CA ASN A 297 -7.90 6.29 -16.33
C ASN A 297 -7.46 5.38 -15.17
N ASN A 298 -6.36 4.69 -15.37
CA ASN A 298 -5.57 4.11 -14.30
C ASN A 298 -4.89 5.28 -13.60
N THR A 299 -5.67 6.04 -12.83
CA THR A 299 -5.14 6.85 -11.75
C THR A 299 -4.75 5.91 -10.59
N SER A 300 -4.10 4.80 -10.92
CA SER A 300 -3.35 4.00 -9.97
C SER A 300 -2.03 4.73 -9.74
N GLY A 301 -2.19 5.92 -9.16
CA GLY A 301 -1.06 6.77 -8.87
C GLY A 301 -0.45 6.47 -7.54
N GLY A 302 -0.43 5.28 -6.98
CA GLY A 302 0.31 5.01 -5.75
C GLY A 302 1.38 6.08 -5.45
N ALA A 303 2.48 5.77 -4.89
CA ALA A 303 3.53 6.76 -4.61
C ALA A 303 4.14 7.39 -5.88
N ILE A 304 4.24 6.64 -6.99
CA ILE A 304 4.98 7.07 -8.20
C ILE A 304 4.36 8.28 -8.89
N ASP A 305 3.03 8.35 -8.98
CA ASP A 305 2.33 9.42 -9.71
C ASP A 305 1.70 10.44 -8.77
N SER A 306 2.01 10.38 -7.48
CA SER A 306 1.50 11.30 -6.46
C SER A 306 2.43 12.49 -6.26
N ASP A 307 1.88 13.71 -6.20
CA ASP A 307 2.60 14.92 -5.78
C ASP A 307 3.15 14.78 -4.35
N TYR A 308 2.55 13.89 -3.55
CA TYR A 308 2.94 13.58 -2.17
C TYR A 308 3.70 12.25 -2.05
N GLY A 309 4.44 11.85 -3.10
CA GLY A 309 5.01 10.52 -3.29
C GLY A 309 5.83 9.97 -2.12
N PHE A 310 6.61 10.80 -1.42
CA PHE A 310 7.39 10.34 -0.25
C PHE A 310 6.51 9.96 0.94
N PHE A 311 5.40 10.65 1.14
CA PHE A 311 4.43 10.30 2.16
C PHE A 311 3.64 9.04 1.77
N VAL A 312 3.22 8.96 0.51
CA VAL A 312 2.48 7.80 -0.02
C VAL A 312 3.34 6.52 0.02
N ASP A 313 4.62 6.60 -0.34
CA ASP A 313 5.57 5.48 -0.20
C ASP A 313 5.70 5.01 1.26
N TYR A 314 5.83 5.95 2.19
CA TYR A 314 5.86 5.61 3.60
C TYR A 314 4.54 4.98 4.07
N PHE A 315 3.40 5.47 3.59
CA PHE A 315 2.09 4.89 3.87
C PHE A 315 2.00 3.44 3.36
N GLU A 316 2.46 3.14 2.13
CA GLU A 316 2.48 1.77 1.60
C GLU A 316 3.33 0.84 2.46
N GLN A 317 4.55 1.26 2.84
CA GLN A 317 5.42 0.49 3.74
C GLN A 317 4.82 0.29 5.14
N TRP A 318 4.09 1.26 5.65
CA TRP A 318 3.37 1.15 6.92
C TRP A 318 2.18 0.19 6.81
N TRP A 319 1.40 0.25 5.68
CA TRP A 319 0.27 -0.64 5.43
C TRP A 319 0.70 -2.11 5.34
N GLU A 320 1.84 -2.40 4.75
CA GLU A 320 2.45 -3.73 4.72
C GLU A 320 2.61 -4.38 6.10
N GLN A 321 2.65 -3.58 7.16
CA GLN A 321 2.81 -4.05 8.53
C GLN A 321 1.48 -4.23 9.28
N GLN A 322 0.34 -3.77 8.71
CA GLN A 322 -0.97 -3.78 9.39
C GLN A 322 -1.63 -5.17 9.33
N LYS A 323 -1.44 -5.98 10.35
CA LYS A 323 -1.88 -7.39 10.42
C LYS A 323 -3.40 -7.57 10.33
N ASP A 324 -4.18 -6.56 10.67
CA ASP A 324 -5.64 -6.58 10.59
C ASP A 324 -6.14 -6.71 9.14
N PHE A 325 -5.29 -6.32 8.18
CA PHE A 325 -5.56 -6.44 6.74
C PHE A 325 -5.00 -7.71 6.10
N GLY A 326 -4.43 -8.64 6.84
CA GLY A 326 -4.00 -9.95 6.32
C GLY A 326 -2.79 -10.53 7.04
N GLU A 327 -2.64 -11.86 6.96
CA GLU A 327 -1.56 -12.58 7.64
C GLU A 327 -0.19 -12.33 6.98
N THR A 328 -0.14 -12.17 5.66
CA THR A 328 1.09 -11.91 4.90
C THR A 328 1.09 -10.53 4.28
N GLU A 329 2.27 -10.02 3.94
CA GLU A 329 2.49 -8.76 3.26
C GLU A 329 1.74 -8.70 1.92
N GLU A 330 1.81 -9.79 1.13
CA GLU A 330 1.14 -9.86 -0.17
C GLU A 330 -0.39 -9.75 -0.04
N ILE A 331 -0.99 -10.33 1.00
CA ILE A 331 -2.43 -10.22 1.27
C ILE A 331 -2.78 -8.77 1.63
N ARG A 332 -1.98 -8.13 2.47
CA ARG A 332 -2.21 -6.74 2.90
C ARG A 332 -2.14 -5.77 1.72
N MET A 333 -1.12 -5.93 0.86
CA MET A 333 -0.99 -5.11 -0.35
C MET A 333 -2.11 -5.41 -1.36
N ALA A 334 -2.48 -6.67 -1.57
CA ALA A 334 -3.62 -7.01 -2.41
C ALA A 334 -4.92 -6.37 -1.90
N ARG A 335 -5.13 -6.28 -0.60
CA ARG A 335 -6.28 -5.59 -0.02
C ARG A 335 -6.20 -4.08 -0.20
N LEU A 336 -5.03 -3.46 -0.07
CA LEU A 336 -4.88 -2.03 -0.38
C LEU A 336 -5.28 -1.73 -1.83
N TYR A 337 -4.79 -2.54 -2.78
CA TYR A 337 -4.98 -2.28 -4.21
C TYR A 337 -6.35 -2.72 -4.75
N ARG A 338 -7.11 -3.56 -4.02
CA ARG A 338 -8.34 -4.19 -4.50
C ARG A 338 -9.50 -4.16 -3.52
N GLY A 339 -9.30 -3.61 -2.34
CA GLY A 339 -10.27 -3.65 -1.25
C GLY A 339 -11.27 -2.51 -1.23
N GLY A 340 -11.08 -1.47 -2.06
CA GLY A 340 -11.98 -0.33 -2.15
C GLY A 340 -12.08 0.48 -0.86
N TYR A 341 -10.98 0.60 -0.12
CA TYR A 341 -10.97 1.38 1.12
C TYR A 341 -10.98 2.88 0.85
N GLU A 342 -11.78 3.61 1.61
CA GLU A 342 -11.62 5.05 1.81
C GLU A 342 -10.73 5.27 3.03
N ILE A 343 -9.49 5.71 2.80
CA ILE A 343 -8.48 5.84 3.85
C ILE A 343 -8.23 7.31 4.11
N VAL A 344 -8.37 7.74 5.36
CA VAL A 344 -8.03 9.10 5.79
C VAL A 344 -6.63 9.09 6.37
N SER A 345 -5.72 9.82 5.73
CA SER A 345 -4.34 9.95 6.18
C SER A 345 -4.18 11.02 7.25
N THR A 346 -2.97 11.13 7.77
CA THR A 346 -2.58 12.20 8.71
C THR A 346 -1.97 13.41 8.00
N LEU A 347 -1.80 13.37 6.66
CA LEU A 347 -1.17 14.44 5.89
C LEU A 347 -2.03 15.71 5.92
N ASP A 348 -1.47 16.81 6.36
CA ASP A 348 -2.05 18.15 6.24
C ASP A 348 -1.56 18.76 4.93
N VAL A 349 -2.44 18.82 3.91
CA VAL A 349 -2.07 19.24 2.55
C VAL A 349 -1.61 20.69 2.53
N ASP A 350 -2.28 21.60 3.23
CA ASP A 350 -1.93 23.01 3.23
C ASP A 350 -0.53 23.20 3.87
N LEU A 351 -0.27 22.52 4.99
CA LEU A 351 1.05 22.54 5.64
C LEU A 351 2.11 21.81 4.82
N GLN A 352 1.77 20.73 4.13
CA GLN A 352 2.67 19.99 3.23
C GLN A 352 3.13 20.87 2.08
N ASP A 353 2.20 21.57 1.40
CA ASP A 353 2.50 22.43 0.26
C ASP A 353 3.36 23.63 0.71
N ALA A 354 3.01 24.29 1.81
CA ALA A 354 3.81 25.35 2.40
C ALA A 354 5.22 24.87 2.80
N SER A 355 5.33 23.65 3.32
CA SER A 355 6.60 23.03 3.71
C SER A 355 7.46 22.68 2.50
N GLN A 356 6.88 22.16 1.43
CA GLN A 356 7.57 21.90 0.17
C GLN A 356 8.14 23.19 -0.41
N GLU A 357 7.34 24.26 -0.46
CA GLU A 357 7.81 25.57 -0.88
C GLU A 357 8.94 26.12 0.02
N ALA A 358 8.84 25.96 1.34
CA ALA A 358 9.88 26.40 2.27
C ALA A 358 11.20 25.66 2.04
N VAL A 359 11.15 24.34 1.85
CA VAL A 359 12.29 23.50 1.51
C VAL A 359 12.94 23.95 0.20
N GLU A 360 12.16 24.15 -0.86
CA GLU A 360 12.65 24.54 -2.18
C GLU A 360 13.20 25.98 -2.22
N ARG A 361 12.62 26.90 -1.47
CA ARG A 361 13.18 28.26 -1.29
C ARG A 361 14.59 28.21 -0.68
N GLN A 362 14.82 27.32 0.26
CA GLN A 362 16.14 27.17 0.89
C GLN A 362 17.10 26.41 -0.02
N LYS A 363 16.62 25.36 -0.72
CA LYS A 363 17.43 24.55 -1.62
C LYS A 363 16.59 24.06 -2.81
N PRO A 364 16.73 24.60 -4.02
CA PRO A 364 15.93 24.23 -5.17
C PRO A 364 16.04 22.76 -5.55
N THR A 365 14.94 22.18 -6.04
CA THR A 365 14.90 20.85 -6.69
C THR A 365 15.93 20.79 -7.82
N GLY A 366 16.58 19.63 -7.99
CA GLY A 366 17.72 19.47 -8.93
C GLY A 366 19.09 19.78 -8.35
N SER A 367 19.19 20.18 -7.08
CA SER A 367 20.45 20.28 -6.36
C SER A 367 21.03 18.89 -6.01
N GLU A 368 22.36 18.74 -6.06
CA GLU A 368 23.06 17.57 -5.53
C GLU A 368 22.77 17.32 -4.03
N PHE A 369 22.60 18.40 -3.25
CA PHE A 369 22.22 18.28 -1.83
C PHE A 369 20.71 18.17 -1.67
N ALA A 370 20.26 17.13 -0.97
CA ALA A 370 18.90 17.01 -0.50
C ALA A 370 18.71 17.85 0.77
N LEU A 371 17.65 18.65 0.78
CA LEU A 371 17.11 19.30 1.97
C LEU A 371 15.69 18.79 2.12
N GLY A 372 15.41 18.17 3.27
CA GLY A 372 14.08 17.62 3.55
C GLY A 372 13.66 17.90 4.98
N SER A 373 12.35 17.88 5.22
CA SER A 373 11.73 18.08 6.53
C SER A 373 10.55 17.13 6.74
N VAL A 374 10.40 16.66 7.98
CA VAL A 374 9.24 15.89 8.44
C VAL A 374 8.62 16.63 9.61
N VAL A 375 7.28 16.67 9.68
CA VAL A 375 6.52 17.20 10.81
C VAL A 375 5.67 16.11 11.44
N VAL A 376 5.79 15.98 12.77
CA VAL A 376 5.01 15.02 13.57
C VAL A 376 4.24 15.77 14.64
N GLU A 377 2.99 15.42 14.83
CA GLU A 377 2.11 16.00 15.86
C GLU A 377 2.41 15.40 17.24
N PRO A 378 2.71 16.22 18.25
CA PRO A 378 2.97 15.77 19.61
C PRO A 378 1.77 15.03 20.24
N GLY A 379 2.05 13.91 20.90
CA GLY A 379 1.04 13.14 21.64
C GLY A 379 0.12 12.25 20.78
N THR A 380 0.22 12.33 19.46
CA THR A 380 -0.55 11.48 18.53
C THR A 380 0.35 10.63 17.63
N GLY A 381 1.55 11.10 17.28
CA GLY A 381 2.42 10.46 16.30
C GLY A 381 1.98 10.66 14.85
N ASN A 382 0.97 11.47 14.58
CA ASN A 382 0.49 11.77 13.23
C ASN A 382 1.58 12.47 12.41
N ILE A 383 1.91 11.90 11.26
CA ILE A 383 2.84 12.52 10.30
C ILE A 383 2.06 13.53 9.47
N GLN A 384 2.28 14.81 9.71
CA GLN A 384 1.59 15.90 9.00
C GLN A 384 2.27 16.31 7.71
N VAL A 385 3.61 16.16 7.63
CA VAL A 385 4.43 16.59 6.49
C VAL A 385 5.57 15.63 6.22
N MET A 386 5.84 15.39 4.93
CA MET A 386 7.06 14.76 4.42
C MET A 386 7.52 15.50 3.15
N ALA A 387 8.28 16.58 3.31
CA ALA A 387 8.72 17.46 2.24
C ALA A 387 10.22 17.33 1.95
N VAL A 388 10.61 17.27 0.68
CA VAL A 388 12.03 17.24 0.26
C VAL A 388 12.18 17.83 -1.13
N ASN A 389 13.32 18.48 -1.42
CA ASN A 389 13.64 19.07 -2.72
C ASN A 389 13.96 18.00 -3.78
N ARG A 390 13.09 17.03 -3.93
CA ARG A 390 13.15 15.92 -4.90
C ARG A 390 11.76 15.62 -5.42
N ASN A 391 11.69 15.20 -6.69
CA ASN A 391 10.47 14.60 -7.23
C ASN A 391 10.48 13.11 -6.86
N TYR A 392 9.36 12.58 -6.38
CA TYR A 392 9.21 11.14 -6.19
C TYR A 392 8.94 10.49 -7.56
N SER A 393 9.99 9.95 -8.17
CA SER A 393 9.92 9.36 -9.50
C SER A 393 11.05 8.35 -9.71
N ASN A 394 10.77 7.28 -10.44
CA ASN A 394 11.75 6.29 -10.89
C ASN A 394 12.40 6.64 -12.25
N ASP A 395 11.95 7.71 -12.92
CA ASP A 395 12.57 8.20 -14.14
C ASP A 395 13.83 9.00 -13.83
N THR A 396 14.99 8.38 -14.00
CA THR A 396 16.29 8.99 -13.77
C THR A 396 16.92 9.59 -15.02
N SER A 397 16.19 9.67 -16.16
CA SER A 397 16.73 10.14 -17.46
C SER A 397 17.32 11.54 -17.37
N ASP A 398 16.64 12.45 -16.65
CA ASP A 398 17.04 13.84 -16.47
C ASP A 398 17.91 14.09 -15.23
N ASN A 399 18.25 13.04 -14.47
CA ASN A 399 19.08 13.18 -13.30
C ASN A 399 20.50 13.62 -13.62
N GLY A 400 21.10 14.41 -12.72
CA GLY A 400 22.52 14.74 -12.73
C GLY A 400 23.40 13.52 -12.51
N ASP A 401 24.69 13.71 -12.60
CA ASP A 401 25.66 12.62 -12.34
C ASP A 401 25.76 12.34 -10.84
N ASN A 402 25.90 11.06 -10.48
CA ASN A 402 26.05 10.65 -9.09
C ASN A 402 27.36 11.22 -8.50
N THR A 403 27.27 11.87 -7.34
CA THR A 403 28.40 12.60 -6.73
C THR A 403 29.53 11.70 -6.22
N SER A 404 29.25 10.42 -5.97
CA SER A 404 30.27 9.43 -5.59
C SER A 404 30.85 8.67 -6.81
N ASN A 405 30.07 8.49 -7.87
CA ASN A 405 30.49 7.81 -9.09
C ASN A 405 29.79 8.41 -10.33
N PRO A 406 30.46 9.33 -11.04
CA PRO A 406 29.87 10.03 -12.20
C PRO A 406 29.51 9.15 -13.40
N ASP A 407 29.88 7.86 -13.39
CA ASP A 407 29.47 6.91 -14.42
C ASP A 407 27.99 6.48 -14.30
N PHE A 408 27.34 6.84 -13.19
CA PHE A 408 25.93 6.56 -12.89
C PHE A 408 25.15 7.85 -12.74
N LYS A 409 23.82 7.74 -12.87
CA LYS A 409 22.90 8.84 -12.51
C LYS A 409 22.76 8.96 -11.00
N GLY A 410 22.70 10.20 -10.52
CA GLY A 410 22.48 10.52 -9.11
C GLY A 410 21.00 10.50 -8.73
N SER A 411 20.72 10.86 -7.49
CA SER A 411 19.37 10.90 -6.88
C SER A 411 18.70 12.28 -6.98
N TYR A 412 19.02 13.07 -8.04
CA TYR A 412 18.49 14.43 -8.21
C TYR A 412 18.31 14.81 -9.68
N PRO A 413 17.16 15.43 -10.12
CA PRO A 413 16.03 15.84 -9.28
C PRO A 413 15.11 14.69 -8.83
N ASN A 414 15.17 13.50 -9.44
CA ASN A 414 14.23 12.40 -9.28
C ASN A 414 14.80 11.28 -8.42
N THR A 415 14.01 10.74 -7.50
CA THR A 415 14.37 9.55 -6.72
C THR A 415 13.15 8.91 -6.07
N THR A 416 13.18 7.60 -5.88
CA THR A 416 12.26 6.83 -5.03
C THR A 416 12.94 6.40 -3.71
N ASN A 417 14.15 6.87 -3.44
CA ASN A 417 14.84 6.57 -2.19
C ASN A 417 14.10 7.21 -1.00
N PRO A 418 13.85 6.49 0.09
CA PRO A 418 13.16 7.01 1.28
C PRO A 418 14.07 7.91 2.12
N LEU A 419 14.38 9.10 1.59
CA LEU A 419 15.33 10.04 2.20
C LEU A 419 14.88 10.57 3.58
N LEU A 420 13.57 10.53 3.86
CA LEU A 420 12.95 11.08 5.05
C LEU A 420 12.66 10.04 6.13
N SER A 421 12.34 8.80 5.73
CA SER A 421 11.97 7.69 6.62
C SER A 421 13.06 6.62 6.76
N GLY A 422 13.95 6.50 5.76
CA GLY A 422 15.01 5.51 5.76
C GLY A 422 14.56 4.07 5.51
N ASN A 423 15.52 3.23 5.22
CA ASN A 423 15.39 1.77 5.17
C ASN A 423 16.78 1.12 5.25
N SER A 424 16.90 -0.18 4.98
CA SER A 424 18.20 -0.87 4.97
C SER A 424 19.21 -0.34 3.95
N ALA A 425 18.76 0.31 2.85
CA ALA A 425 19.60 0.90 1.82
C ALA A 425 19.91 2.39 2.10
N VAL A 426 18.92 3.14 2.56
CA VAL A 426 19.03 4.55 2.97
C VAL A 426 19.02 4.61 4.49
N GLN A 427 20.20 4.59 5.10
CA GLN A 427 20.36 4.44 6.55
C GLN A 427 20.18 5.76 7.33
N GLY A 428 19.83 6.85 6.65
CA GLY A 428 19.75 8.17 7.24
C GLY A 428 21.08 8.94 7.24
N TYR A 429 21.16 9.96 8.06
CA TYR A 429 22.29 10.93 8.09
C TYR A 429 22.72 11.20 9.52
N GLN A 430 23.99 11.51 9.72
CA GLN A 430 24.50 11.90 11.04
C GLN A 430 23.85 13.21 11.49
N ALA A 431 23.17 13.19 12.63
CA ALA A 431 22.41 14.34 13.13
C ALA A 431 23.24 15.32 13.96
N GLY A 432 24.50 15.00 14.24
CA GLY A 432 25.41 15.90 14.94
C GLY A 432 24.90 16.30 16.33
N SER A 433 25.08 17.57 16.68
CA SER A 433 24.75 18.11 18.01
C SER A 433 23.27 18.04 18.42
N SER A 434 22.32 17.65 17.54
CA SER A 434 20.94 17.38 17.96
C SER A 434 20.82 16.19 18.90
N PHE A 435 21.76 15.25 18.86
CA PHE A 435 21.83 14.11 19.80
C PHE A 435 22.17 14.49 21.26
N LYS A 436 22.65 15.72 21.51
CA LYS A 436 22.86 16.22 22.87
C LYS A 436 21.60 16.24 23.72
N MET A 437 20.41 16.24 23.08
CA MET A 437 19.13 16.12 23.75
C MET A 437 19.06 14.82 24.56
N PHE A 438 19.42 13.68 23.98
CA PHE A 438 19.36 12.40 24.66
C PHE A 438 20.29 12.32 25.87
N THR A 439 21.46 12.93 25.79
CA THR A 439 22.38 13.04 26.94
C THR A 439 21.82 13.95 28.05
N MET A 440 21.14 15.03 27.66
CA MET A 440 20.48 15.91 28.62
C MET A 440 19.33 15.24 29.34
N LEU A 441 18.47 14.54 28.58
CA LEU A 441 17.36 13.75 29.14
C LEU A 441 17.86 12.69 30.12
N ALA A 442 18.89 11.92 29.76
CA ALA A 442 19.49 10.94 30.64
C ALA A 442 20.07 11.57 31.93
N ALA A 443 20.65 12.76 31.82
CA ALA A 443 21.15 13.46 33.01
C ALA A 443 20.03 13.93 33.94
N LEU A 444 18.94 14.44 33.36
CA LEU A 444 17.74 14.86 34.10
C LEU A 444 17.04 13.65 34.77
N GLU A 445 16.98 12.48 34.11
CA GLU A 445 16.47 11.23 34.72
C GLU A 445 17.30 10.77 35.92
N GLU A 446 18.62 10.99 35.90
CA GLU A 446 19.50 10.72 37.03
C GLU A 446 19.42 11.80 38.15
N GLY A 447 18.50 12.77 38.03
CA GLY A 447 18.26 13.82 39.00
C GLY A 447 19.28 14.94 38.96
N MET A 448 20.04 15.10 37.89
CA MET A 448 20.92 16.23 37.69
C MET A 448 20.09 17.45 37.25
N PRO A 449 20.02 18.54 38.03
CA PRO A 449 19.18 19.68 37.64
C PRO A 449 19.82 20.49 36.50
N LEU A 450 19.00 21.34 35.87
CA LEU A 450 19.39 22.18 34.72
C LEU A 450 20.59 23.12 35.03
N ASP A 451 20.77 23.54 36.29
CA ASP A 451 21.89 24.37 36.72
C ASP A 451 23.20 23.60 36.99
N THR A 452 23.24 22.31 36.69
CA THR A 452 24.43 21.46 36.79
C THR A 452 25.59 22.07 36.02
N THR A 453 26.52 22.72 36.75
CA THR A 453 27.61 23.47 36.17
C THR A 453 28.85 22.60 35.95
N ILE A 454 29.47 22.71 34.76
CA ILE A 454 30.71 22.02 34.38
C ILE A 454 31.64 23.04 33.70
N TYR A 455 32.89 23.15 34.15
CA TYR A 455 33.91 23.87 33.43
C TYR A 455 34.25 23.15 32.11
N SER A 456 34.08 23.81 31.00
CA SER A 456 34.20 23.25 29.63
C SER A 456 35.41 23.92 28.95
N PRO A 457 36.54 23.22 28.80
CA PRO A 457 37.69 23.71 28.04
C PRO A 457 37.43 23.66 26.54
N TYR A 458 38.19 24.40 25.71
CA TYR A 458 38.11 24.32 24.25
C TYR A 458 38.28 22.89 23.72
N GLN A 459 39.19 22.10 24.31
CA GLN A 459 39.39 20.69 23.99
C GLN A 459 39.44 19.88 25.30
N TYR A 460 38.72 18.74 25.29
CA TYR A 460 38.64 17.86 26.46
C TYR A 460 39.14 16.45 26.11
N THR A 461 40.00 15.87 26.92
CA THR A 461 40.42 14.46 26.79
C THR A 461 39.46 13.56 27.55
N SER A 462 38.61 12.86 26.86
CA SER A 462 37.54 12.02 27.44
C SER A 462 38.08 10.69 28.00
N LYS A 463 37.26 10.01 28.79
CA LYS A 463 37.53 8.60 29.21
C LYS A 463 37.44 7.61 28.08
N TYR A 464 36.67 7.91 27.03
CA TYR A 464 36.36 7.00 25.93
C TYR A 464 37.59 6.72 25.06
N VAL A 465 37.73 5.45 24.66
CA VAL A 465 38.83 4.99 23.81
C VAL A 465 38.39 5.01 22.36
N VAL A 466 39.20 5.59 21.50
CA VAL A 466 38.98 5.63 20.04
C VAL A 466 40.27 5.18 19.35
N GLY A 467 40.16 4.74 18.09
CA GLY A 467 41.32 4.49 17.25
C GLY A 467 42.10 5.79 16.90
N ASP A 468 43.25 5.65 16.26
CA ASP A 468 44.03 6.78 15.79
C ASP A 468 43.23 7.62 14.78
N GLY A 469 43.22 8.94 14.94
CA GLY A 469 42.47 9.85 14.07
C GLY A 469 42.57 11.30 14.53
N ALA A 470 42.00 12.23 13.77
CA ALA A 470 42.03 13.67 14.03
C ALA A 470 41.36 14.07 15.37
N ALA A 471 40.41 13.26 15.85
CA ALA A 471 39.71 13.47 17.11
C ALA A 471 40.37 12.72 18.28
N ALA A 472 41.58 12.14 18.11
CA ALA A 472 42.26 11.39 19.16
C ALA A 472 43.42 12.15 19.81
N CYS A 473 43.55 11.98 21.13
CA CYS A 473 44.75 12.38 21.90
C CYS A 473 45.39 11.08 22.43
N GLY A 474 46.35 10.54 21.69
CA GLY A 474 46.78 9.17 21.92
C GLY A 474 45.64 8.18 21.57
N ASN A 475 45.23 7.33 22.51
CA ASN A 475 44.11 6.41 22.32
C ASN A 475 42.78 6.89 22.95
N LYS A 476 42.69 8.19 23.30
CA LYS A 476 41.51 8.80 23.91
C LYS A 476 40.81 9.72 22.94
N TRP A 477 39.50 9.74 22.97
CA TRP A 477 38.71 10.69 22.22
C TRP A 477 38.83 12.09 22.81
N CYS A 478 39.13 13.07 21.95
CA CYS A 478 39.44 14.47 22.36
C CYS A 478 38.57 15.45 21.55
N PRO A 479 37.27 15.56 21.84
CA PRO A 479 36.41 16.52 21.16
C PRO A 479 36.82 17.98 21.47
N LYS A 480 36.50 18.85 20.51
CA LYS A 480 36.69 20.28 20.60
C LYS A 480 35.36 21.01 20.49
N ASN A 481 35.25 22.16 21.09
CA ASN A 481 34.16 23.11 20.82
C ASN A 481 34.31 23.72 19.42
N ALA A 482 33.24 24.24 18.85
CA ALA A 482 33.22 24.84 17.53
C ALA A 482 34.10 26.11 17.46
N SER A 483 34.17 26.85 18.56
CA SER A 483 35.01 28.05 18.69
C SER A 483 35.97 27.95 19.87
N ALA A 484 37.18 28.48 19.70
CA ALA A 484 38.15 28.64 20.80
C ALA A 484 37.67 29.60 21.91
N SER A 485 36.65 30.38 21.66
CA SER A 485 36.01 31.28 22.65
C SER A 485 34.98 30.55 23.53
N GLU A 486 34.55 29.34 23.16
CA GLU A 486 33.63 28.52 23.96
C GLU A 486 34.39 27.80 25.07
N VAL A 487 34.80 28.57 26.10
CA VAL A 487 35.53 28.10 27.26
C VAL A 487 34.96 28.78 28.49
N GLY A 488 34.60 28.02 29.51
CA GLY A 488 34.05 28.56 30.75
C GLY A 488 33.20 27.58 31.51
N ASP A 489 32.47 28.09 32.48
CA ASP A 489 31.47 27.34 33.21
C ASP A 489 30.14 27.38 32.44
N TYR A 490 29.63 26.18 32.07
CA TYR A 490 28.36 26.03 31.41
C TYR A 490 27.43 25.13 32.25
N ASN A 491 26.13 25.39 32.14
CA ASN A 491 25.08 24.51 32.65
C ASN A 491 24.24 23.95 31.48
N MET A 492 23.15 23.25 31.73
CA MET A 492 22.36 22.64 30.64
C MET A 492 21.72 23.70 29.73
N TRP A 493 21.25 24.80 30.23
CA TRP A 493 20.71 25.91 29.41
C TRP A 493 21.77 26.48 28.46
N THR A 494 22.87 26.98 29.02
CA THR A 494 23.91 27.64 28.23
C THR A 494 24.69 26.67 27.36
N GLY A 495 24.99 25.48 27.88
CA GLY A 495 25.64 24.39 27.12
C GLY A 495 24.82 23.90 25.94
N PHE A 496 23.48 23.80 26.09
CA PHE A 496 22.59 23.41 25.04
C PHE A 496 22.33 24.55 24.04
N GLY A 497 22.11 25.77 24.55
CA GLY A 497 21.91 26.97 23.76
C GLY A 497 23.07 27.27 22.82
N GLU A 498 24.30 27.26 23.30
CA GLU A 498 25.54 27.48 22.57
C GLU A 498 26.09 26.21 21.90
N SER A 499 25.48 25.06 22.18
CA SER A 499 25.87 23.75 21.61
C SER A 499 27.28 23.27 21.99
N VAL A 500 27.72 23.51 23.24
CA VAL A 500 29.09 23.25 23.72
C VAL A 500 29.41 21.76 23.78
N ASN A 501 30.31 21.28 22.93
CA ASN A 501 30.66 19.87 22.82
C ASN A 501 31.27 19.31 24.11
N THR A 502 32.26 20.04 24.67
CA THR A 502 33.02 19.55 25.83
C THR A 502 32.20 19.58 27.12
N TYR A 503 31.12 20.37 27.19
CA TYR A 503 30.13 20.30 28.27
C TYR A 503 29.40 18.95 28.21
N PHE A 504 28.79 18.61 27.03
CA PHE A 504 27.97 17.41 26.89
C PHE A 504 28.75 16.10 26.97
N VAL A 505 30.02 16.11 26.51
CA VAL A 505 30.90 14.95 26.67
C VAL A 505 31.21 14.69 28.15
N GLN A 506 31.48 15.73 28.92
CA GLN A 506 31.68 15.57 30.36
C GLN A 506 30.39 15.22 31.12
N LEU A 507 29.23 15.71 30.64
CA LEU A 507 27.92 15.31 31.18
C LEU A 507 27.67 13.84 30.95
N ALA A 508 27.87 13.32 29.72
CA ALA A 508 27.76 11.92 29.39
C ALA A 508 28.74 11.00 30.17
N GLU A 509 29.94 11.52 30.50
CA GLU A 509 30.86 10.76 31.36
C GLU A 509 30.37 10.61 32.80
N ARG A 510 29.59 11.58 33.30
CA ARG A 510 28.97 11.53 34.63
C ARG A 510 27.76 10.61 34.68
N VAL A 511 26.93 10.66 33.65
CA VAL A 511 25.66 9.94 33.56
C VAL A 511 25.86 8.49 33.10
N GLY A 512 26.69 8.27 32.08
CA GLY A 512 26.80 7.08 31.29
C GLY A 512 26.21 7.29 29.90
N VAL A 513 26.99 7.04 28.84
CA VAL A 513 26.51 7.19 27.45
C VAL A 513 25.49 6.10 27.08
N ASP A 514 25.58 4.92 27.70
CA ASP A 514 24.61 3.82 27.63
C ASP A 514 23.19 4.29 28.00
N LYS A 515 23.05 5.14 29.03
CA LYS A 515 21.75 5.73 29.41
C LYS A 515 21.22 6.71 28.38
N ALA A 516 22.10 7.49 27.73
CA ALA A 516 21.70 8.37 26.65
C ALA A 516 21.23 7.59 25.41
N ILE A 517 21.84 6.43 25.14
CA ILE A 517 21.42 5.50 24.10
C ILE A 517 20.04 4.91 24.45
N ASP A 518 19.84 4.42 25.67
CA ASP A 518 18.56 3.88 26.14
C ASP A 518 17.42 4.92 26.01
N VAL A 519 17.66 6.18 26.37
CA VAL A 519 16.69 7.26 26.17
C VAL A 519 16.39 7.47 24.70
N ALA A 520 17.38 7.43 23.82
CA ALA A 520 17.18 7.59 22.38
C ALA A 520 16.33 6.45 21.80
N GLU A 521 16.59 5.20 22.22
CA GLU A 521 15.80 4.02 21.81
C GLU A 521 14.34 4.10 22.30
N ARG A 522 14.12 4.51 23.57
CA ARG A 522 12.76 4.72 24.11
C ARG A 522 12.01 5.87 23.41
N LEU A 523 12.72 6.82 22.85
CA LEU A 523 12.18 7.90 22.01
C LEU A 523 12.12 7.54 20.52
N GLY A 524 12.28 6.26 20.17
CA GLY A 524 12.03 5.73 18.84
C GLY A 524 13.17 5.89 17.84
N ILE A 525 14.38 6.32 18.25
CA ILE A 525 15.53 6.37 17.35
C ILE A 525 15.91 4.96 16.91
N GLN A 526 15.92 4.74 15.60
CA GLN A 526 16.28 3.46 14.98
C GLN A 526 17.71 3.52 14.42
N PHE A 527 18.47 2.45 14.64
CA PHE A 527 19.85 2.31 14.12
C PHE A 527 19.84 1.40 12.89
N HIS A 528 19.64 1.98 11.70
CA HIS A 528 19.61 1.23 10.43
C HIS A 528 21.02 0.79 9.98
N ASN A 529 22.07 1.46 10.43
CA ASN A 529 23.45 1.12 10.13
C ASN A 529 23.93 -0.05 11.01
N THR A 530 24.45 -1.10 10.39
CA THR A 530 24.91 -2.30 11.13
C THR A 530 26.07 -2.03 12.08
N GLN A 531 26.95 -1.04 11.75
CA GLN A 531 28.05 -0.67 12.62
C GLN A 531 27.55 0.11 13.84
N ASP A 532 26.62 1.06 13.65
CA ASP A 532 25.99 1.82 14.72
C ASP A 532 25.24 0.87 15.65
N LEU A 533 24.41 -0.02 15.08
CA LEU A 533 23.69 -1.06 15.82
C LEU A 533 24.64 -1.94 16.65
N SER A 534 25.79 -2.33 16.07
CA SER A 534 26.80 -3.10 16.79
C SER A 534 27.40 -2.32 17.97
N HIS A 535 27.63 -1.01 17.83
CA HIS A 535 28.15 -0.18 18.92
C HIS A 535 27.14 -0.03 20.06
N VAL A 536 25.89 0.29 19.73
CA VAL A 536 24.85 0.51 20.76
C VAL A 536 24.42 -0.78 21.45
N THR A 537 24.50 -1.94 20.76
CA THR A 537 24.13 -3.25 21.33
C THR A 537 25.25 -3.88 22.14
N ASN A 538 26.50 -3.87 21.64
CA ASN A 538 27.58 -4.68 22.21
C ASN A 538 28.47 -3.91 23.20
N ASN A 539 28.60 -2.58 23.05
CA ASN A 539 29.50 -1.77 23.87
C ASN A 539 28.94 -0.36 24.13
N PRO A 540 27.68 -0.23 24.56
CA PRO A 540 27.03 1.08 24.70
C PRO A 540 27.80 2.03 25.62
N GLU A 541 28.33 1.53 26.76
CA GLU A 541 29.08 2.33 27.74
C GLU A 541 30.40 2.90 27.20
N SER A 542 30.89 2.40 26.08
CA SER A 542 32.15 2.83 25.45
C SER A 542 31.95 3.75 24.25
N PHE A 543 30.70 3.90 23.76
CA PHE A 543 30.40 4.63 22.55
C PHE A 543 30.24 6.14 22.77
N GLY A 544 31.25 6.79 23.38
CA GLY A 544 31.26 8.21 23.69
C GLY A 544 30.89 9.16 22.55
N PRO A 545 31.36 8.95 21.31
CA PRO A 545 31.00 9.80 20.17
C PRO A 545 29.49 9.92 19.87
N PHE A 546 28.66 8.96 20.34
CA PHE A 546 27.19 9.02 20.26
C PHE A 546 26.62 10.38 20.68
N VAL A 547 27.19 10.98 21.74
CA VAL A 547 26.77 12.28 22.30
C VAL A 547 26.79 13.41 21.28
N LEU A 548 27.66 13.31 20.28
CA LEU A 548 27.78 14.30 19.19
C LEU A 548 27.13 13.83 17.87
N GLY A 549 26.27 12.80 17.94
CA GLY A 549 25.43 12.36 16.82
C GLY A 549 26.23 11.84 15.63
N VAL A 550 27.22 10.98 15.89
CA VAL A 550 27.96 10.28 14.83
C VAL A 550 27.15 9.14 14.21
N THR A 551 26.09 8.69 14.87
CA THR A 551 25.15 7.70 14.36
C THR A 551 24.25 8.28 13.29
N GLN A 552 23.84 7.42 12.35
CA GLN A 552 22.88 7.79 11.32
C GLN A 552 21.45 7.67 11.86
N THR A 553 20.60 8.63 11.50
CA THR A 553 19.18 8.67 11.86
C THR A 553 18.41 9.39 10.75
N THR A 554 17.08 9.26 10.77
CA THR A 554 16.19 9.86 9.76
C THR A 554 15.51 11.13 10.28
N PRO A 555 15.03 12.01 9.38
CA PRO A 555 14.17 13.14 9.78
C PRO A 555 12.91 12.69 10.52
N LEU A 556 12.31 11.57 10.12
CA LEU A 556 11.12 11.02 10.77
C LEU A 556 11.41 10.61 12.21
N ASP A 557 12.49 9.84 12.45
CA ASP A 557 12.90 9.45 13.82
C ASP A 557 13.14 10.67 14.71
N MET A 558 13.84 11.67 14.17
CA MET A 558 14.17 12.89 14.92
C MET A 558 12.96 13.76 15.20
N ALA A 559 12.02 13.90 14.26
CA ALA A 559 10.78 14.63 14.48
C ALA A 559 9.93 13.94 15.55
N ALA A 560 9.76 12.63 15.46
CA ALA A 560 8.99 11.83 16.42
C ALA A 560 9.61 11.84 17.83
N ALA A 561 10.95 11.70 17.93
CA ALA A 561 11.65 11.77 19.22
C ALA A 561 11.48 13.12 19.90
N TYR A 562 11.55 14.22 19.14
CA TYR A 562 11.39 15.56 19.69
C TYR A 562 9.92 15.92 19.93
N ALA A 563 8.96 15.31 19.20
CA ALA A 563 7.52 15.46 19.45
C ALA A 563 7.11 14.97 20.87
N ALA A 564 7.85 14.03 21.43
CA ALA A 564 7.60 13.54 22.78
C ALA A 564 7.84 14.62 23.86
N LEU A 565 8.68 15.63 23.60
CA LEU A 565 9.03 16.65 24.59
C LEU A 565 7.85 17.58 24.93
N PRO A 566 7.19 18.25 23.96
CA PRO A 566 6.00 19.04 24.22
C PRO A 566 4.78 18.18 24.63
N ALA A 567 4.81 16.87 24.38
CA ALA A 567 3.80 15.89 24.84
C ALA A 567 4.09 15.35 26.27
N ASP A 568 4.76 16.14 27.11
CA ASP A 568 5.09 15.76 28.50
C ASP A 568 5.84 14.41 28.61
N GLY A 569 6.67 14.08 27.62
CA GLY A 569 7.51 12.89 27.59
C GLY A 569 6.85 11.64 27.03
N VAL A 570 5.66 11.75 26.47
CA VAL A 570 4.96 10.67 25.79
C VAL A 570 5.47 10.56 24.35
N TYR A 571 6.14 9.47 24.03
CA TYR A 571 6.52 9.12 22.67
C TYR A 571 5.39 8.33 22.02
N CYS A 572 4.97 8.75 20.84
CA CYS A 572 4.03 8.02 19.99
C CYS A 572 4.73 7.58 18.69
N LYS A 573 4.58 6.31 18.34
CA LYS A 573 5.13 5.77 17.10
C LYS A 573 4.51 6.49 15.90
N PRO A 574 5.30 6.96 14.92
CA PRO A 574 4.76 7.68 13.77
C PRO A 574 3.75 6.85 12.98
N ILE A 575 2.60 7.45 12.66
CA ILE A 575 1.55 6.84 11.82
C ILE A 575 1.16 7.78 10.67
N PRO A 576 0.91 7.24 9.45
CA PRO A 576 0.51 8.03 8.28
C PRO A 576 -1.01 8.04 8.04
N ALA A 577 -1.81 7.31 8.83
CA ALA A 577 -3.25 7.19 8.60
C ALA A 577 -4.03 7.18 9.92
N MET A 578 -5.25 7.73 9.88
CA MET A 578 -6.18 7.82 11.00
C MET A 578 -7.27 6.74 10.95
N SER A 579 -7.72 6.35 9.74
CA SER A 579 -8.77 5.35 9.59
C SER A 579 -8.83 4.80 8.16
N ALA A 580 -9.42 3.60 8.02
CA ALA A 580 -9.83 3.03 6.75
C ALA A 580 -11.30 2.62 6.83
N THR A 581 -12.12 3.04 5.87
CA THR A 581 -13.53 2.66 5.75
C THR A 581 -13.68 1.64 4.63
N THR A 582 -14.31 0.51 4.92
CA THR A 582 -14.58 -0.56 3.95
C THR A 582 -15.75 -0.17 3.03
N LEU A 583 -15.92 -0.88 1.91
CA LEU A 583 -17.08 -0.75 1.01
C LEU A 583 -18.43 -0.98 1.71
N THR A 584 -18.44 -1.72 2.83
CA THR A 584 -19.66 -1.95 3.63
C THR A 584 -19.94 -0.82 4.63
N GLY A 585 -19.09 0.20 4.69
CA GLY A 585 -19.20 1.34 5.59
C GLY A 585 -18.68 1.09 7.01
N GLU A 586 -17.96 0.01 7.25
CA GLU A 586 -17.26 -0.24 8.50
C GLU A 586 -15.97 0.58 8.55
N THR A 587 -15.81 1.42 9.59
CA THR A 587 -14.60 2.22 9.77
C THR A 587 -13.68 1.56 10.79
N ILE A 588 -12.44 1.31 10.38
CA ILE A 588 -11.35 0.76 11.19
C ILE A 588 -10.46 1.94 11.58
N PRO A 589 -10.44 2.36 12.85
CA PRO A 589 -9.56 3.44 13.30
C PRO A 589 -8.12 2.93 13.43
N PHE A 590 -7.16 3.83 13.18
CA PHE A 590 -5.75 3.62 13.48
C PHE A 590 -5.33 4.52 14.63
N GLU A 591 -4.72 3.92 15.62
CA GLU A 591 -4.20 4.64 16.79
C GLU A 591 -2.70 4.35 16.90
N SER A 592 -1.93 5.38 17.23
CA SER A 592 -0.51 5.22 17.48
C SER A 592 -0.26 4.48 18.80
N GLU A 593 0.76 3.65 18.82
CA GLU A 593 1.32 3.10 20.05
C GLU A 593 2.09 4.21 20.77
N CYS A 594 1.59 4.62 21.94
CA CYS A 594 2.17 5.71 22.74
C CYS A 594 2.64 5.20 24.11
N ASP A 595 3.87 5.53 24.48
CA ASP A 595 4.46 5.16 25.75
C ASP A 595 5.09 6.38 26.45
N GLN A 596 5.09 6.39 27.79
CA GLN A 596 5.81 7.40 28.59
C GLN A 596 7.33 7.11 28.50
N ALA A 597 8.00 7.70 27.53
CA ALA A 597 9.43 7.46 27.27
C ALA A 597 10.34 8.11 28.32
N VAL A 598 10.00 9.32 28.77
CA VAL A 598 10.65 10.03 29.89
C VAL A 598 9.60 10.65 30.79
N SER A 599 9.91 10.92 32.07
CA SER A 599 8.92 11.49 32.98
C SER A 599 8.52 12.92 32.56
N VAL A 600 7.29 13.33 32.95
CA VAL A 600 6.75 14.68 32.69
C VAL A 600 7.73 15.78 33.08
N GLU A 601 8.32 15.69 34.27
CA GLU A 601 9.24 16.73 34.79
C GLU A 601 10.56 16.76 33.99
N VAL A 602 11.08 15.59 33.54
CA VAL A 602 12.26 15.49 32.69
C VAL A 602 12.01 16.12 31.32
N ALA A 603 10.86 15.83 30.71
CA ALA A 603 10.48 16.43 29.43
C ALA A 603 10.36 17.96 29.52
N ARG A 604 9.65 18.46 30.53
CA ARG A 604 9.50 19.92 30.76
C ARG A 604 10.83 20.63 31.04
N ALA A 605 11.73 20.03 31.80
CA ALA A 605 13.06 20.55 32.02
C ALA A 605 13.88 20.59 30.72
N ALA A 606 13.82 19.55 29.90
CA ALA A 606 14.48 19.51 28.60
C ALA A 606 13.93 20.58 27.64
N VAL A 607 12.59 20.74 27.60
CA VAL A 607 11.92 21.82 26.83
C VAL A 607 12.42 23.20 27.26
N ASP A 608 12.53 23.46 28.58
CA ASP A 608 12.99 24.74 29.07
C ASP A 608 14.43 25.08 28.61
N ALA A 609 15.34 24.09 28.65
CA ALA A 609 16.69 24.25 28.10
C ALA A 609 16.69 24.37 26.56
N ALA A 610 15.80 23.66 25.85
CA ALA A 610 15.70 23.68 24.39
C ALA A 610 15.16 25.01 23.84
N ARG A 611 14.62 25.89 24.66
CA ARG A 611 14.26 27.28 24.31
C ARG A 611 15.50 28.16 24.08
N CYS A 612 16.65 27.80 24.64
CA CYS A 612 17.86 28.59 24.52
C CYS A 612 18.42 28.69 23.09
N PRO A 613 18.53 27.58 22.29
CA PRO A 613 18.98 27.65 20.90
C PRO A 613 18.15 28.60 20.03
N THR A 614 16.83 28.69 20.25
CA THR A 614 15.91 29.56 19.50
C THR A 614 15.84 30.98 20.07
N GLY A 615 16.33 31.20 21.31
CA GLY A 615 16.23 32.48 22.02
C GLY A 615 14.82 32.77 22.56
N TYR A 616 13.89 31.82 22.48
CA TYR A 616 12.50 32.02 22.93
C TYR A 616 12.42 32.20 24.46
N GLY A 617 11.97 33.40 24.86
CA GLY A 617 11.82 33.75 26.27
C GLY A 617 13.13 33.68 27.06
N ALA A 618 14.25 33.51 26.39
CA ALA A 618 15.59 33.33 26.97
C ALA A 618 15.61 32.39 28.20
N ALA A 619 14.73 31.39 28.22
CA ALA A 619 14.47 30.44 29.32
C ALA A 619 14.45 31.18 30.69
N ALA A 620 13.63 32.22 30.81
CA ALA A 620 13.50 33.05 32.01
C ALA A 620 14.81 33.73 32.49
N GLY A 621 15.73 34.01 31.56
CA GLY A 621 17.02 34.67 31.83
C GLY A 621 18.17 33.69 32.08
N ASN A 622 17.99 32.41 31.92
CA ASN A 622 19.02 31.39 32.09
C ASN A 622 19.89 31.15 30.83
N CYS A 623 19.44 31.61 29.65
CA CYS A 623 20.19 31.49 28.40
C CYS A 623 21.16 32.65 28.21
N THR A 624 22.20 32.44 27.43
CA THR A 624 23.14 33.48 26.93
C THR A 624 22.73 33.88 25.51
N TRP A 625 23.26 33.20 24.48
CA TRP A 625 22.86 33.34 23.08
C TRP A 625 22.48 31.97 22.50
N GLY A 626 21.76 31.97 21.38
CA GLY A 626 21.25 30.74 20.77
C GLY A 626 21.80 30.51 19.35
N THR A 627 22.02 29.24 19.00
CA THR A 627 22.55 28.84 17.69
C THR A 627 21.55 28.99 16.55
N ALA A 628 20.26 29.23 16.83
CA ALA A 628 19.15 29.34 15.85
C ALA A 628 18.12 30.41 16.27
N GLU A 629 18.55 31.57 16.79
CA GLU A 629 17.65 32.64 17.21
C GLU A 629 16.72 33.16 16.09
N GLN A 630 17.06 32.96 14.81
CA GLN A 630 16.18 33.31 13.70
C GLN A 630 14.85 32.50 13.74
N VAL A 631 14.85 31.29 14.29
CA VAL A 631 13.62 30.46 14.46
C VAL A 631 12.69 31.12 15.49
N GLY A 632 13.24 31.53 16.64
CA GLY A 632 12.44 32.22 17.65
C GLY A 632 11.94 33.61 17.23
N ARG A 633 12.56 34.21 16.19
CA ARG A 633 12.07 35.47 15.60
C ARG A 633 11.01 35.26 14.52
N ALA A 634 11.00 34.09 13.88
CA ALA A 634 10.07 33.79 12.80
C ALA A 634 8.73 33.25 13.32
N VAL A 635 8.75 32.40 14.36
CA VAL A 635 7.55 31.86 14.97
C VAL A 635 6.98 32.83 15.98
N ASP A 636 5.75 33.30 15.76
CA ASP A 636 5.05 34.24 16.71
C ASP A 636 4.40 33.44 17.86
N GLY A 637 5.17 32.55 18.47
CA GLY A 637 4.72 31.66 19.54
C GLY A 637 5.84 30.91 20.23
N PRO A 638 5.50 30.04 21.20
CA PRO A 638 6.50 29.24 21.90
C PRO A 638 7.18 28.25 20.96
N VAL A 639 8.51 28.38 20.87
CA VAL A 639 9.33 27.51 20.04
C VAL A 639 10.64 27.14 20.72
N ALA A 640 11.00 25.87 20.64
CA ALA A 640 12.23 25.30 21.16
C ALA A 640 12.90 24.42 20.10
N GLY A 641 14.17 24.07 20.27
CA GLY A 641 14.82 23.20 19.29
C GLY A 641 16.33 23.09 19.48
N LYS A 642 16.98 22.43 18.51
CA LYS A 642 18.41 22.18 18.52
C LYS A 642 19.00 22.12 17.10
N THR A 643 20.11 22.82 16.91
CA THR A 643 20.96 22.70 15.72
C THR A 643 21.82 21.44 15.76
N GLY A 644 22.02 20.80 14.59
CA GLY A 644 22.96 19.72 14.38
C GLY A 644 23.96 20.06 13.26
N THR A 645 25.22 19.74 13.46
CA THR A 645 26.27 19.87 12.44
C THR A 645 27.33 18.84 12.75
N THR A 646 27.76 18.09 11.74
CA THR A 646 28.87 17.14 11.87
C THR A 646 30.21 17.86 11.84
N ASP A 647 31.24 17.26 12.44
CA ASP A 647 32.58 17.84 12.48
C ASP A 647 33.17 18.13 11.11
N SER A 648 32.83 17.31 10.10
CA SER A 648 33.23 17.51 8.70
C SER A 648 32.37 18.51 7.94
N ASN A 649 31.25 19.00 8.52
CA ASN A 649 30.16 19.70 7.81
C ASN A 649 29.59 18.90 6.63
N SER A 650 29.52 17.59 6.74
CA SER A 650 28.87 16.74 5.73
C SER A 650 27.35 16.74 5.86
N THR A 651 26.83 17.05 7.05
CA THR A 651 25.41 17.27 7.29
C THR A 651 25.18 18.51 8.15
N ASN A 652 24.02 19.13 7.97
CA ASN A 652 23.52 20.15 8.88
C ASN A 652 22.03 19.87 9.17
N TRP A 653 21.63 20.06 10.41
CA TRP A 653 20.31 19.76 10.92
C TRP A 653 19.71 20.88 11.74
N PHE A 654 18.41 20.91 11.80
CA PHE A 654 17.66 21.57 12.85
C PHE A 654 16.43 20.74 13.20
N VAL A 655 16.22 20.51 14.49
CA VAL A 655 14.99 19.91 15.01
C VAL A 655 14.35 20.92 15.93
N GLY A 656 13.16 21.38 15.59
CA GLY A 656 12.43 22.38 16.34
C GLY A 656 11.01 21.94 16.63
N PHE A 657 10.41 22.50 17.66
CA PHE A 657 9.04 22.18 18.03
C PHE A 657 8.33 23.36 18.70
N THR A 658 7.02 23.38 18.52
CA THR A 658 6.02 24.16 19.25
C THR A 658 5.25 23.22 20.17
N PRO A 659 4.27 23.67 20.96
CA PRO A 659 3.38 22.76 21.67
C PRO A 659 2.58 21.81 20.75
N ASN A 660 2.38 22.18 19.47
CA ASN A 660 1.47 21.48 18.54
C ASN A 660 2.16 20.76 17.37
N ALA A 661 3.44 20.99 17.14
CA ALA A 661 4.18 20.35 16.05
C ALA A 661 5.67 20.21 16.37
N ALA A 662 6.28 19.11 15.91
CA ALA A 662 7.72 18.92 15.92
C ALA A 662 8.22 18.69 14.49
N ALA A 663 9.15 19.53 14.03
CA ALA A 663 9.72 19.52 12.70
C ALA A 663 11.22 19.21 12.74
N ALA A 664 11.67 18.21 11.99
CA ALA A 664 13.08 17.89 11.81
C ALA A 664 13.48 18.08 10.35
N ALA A 665 14.49 18.91 10.11
CA ALA A 665 15.04 19.10 8.78
C ALA A 665 16.54 18.84 8.73
N PHE A 666 16.99 18.31 7.58
CA PHE A 666 18.39 18.03 7.30
C PHE A 666 18.80 18.57 5.93
N ILE A 667 20.12 18.74 5.75
CA ILE A 667 20.75 18.88 4.43
C ILE A 667 21.98 17.98 4.35
N ALA A 668 22.07 17.18 3.29
CA ALA A 668 23.15 16.24 3.01
C ALA A 668 23.23 15.95 1.51
N ASP A 669 24.30 15.28 1.07
CA ASP A 669 24.39 14.66 -0.24
C ASP A 669 23.97 13.18 -0.14
N PRO A 670 22.81 12.76 -0.67
CA PRO A 670 22.37 11.37 -0.57
C PRO A 670 23.25 10.37 -1.31
N ASP A 671 23.88 10.79 -2.41
CA ASP A 671 24.74 9.92 -3.24
C ASP A 671 26.14 9.76 -2.63
N SER A 672 26.54 10.70 -1.76
CA SER A 672 27.84 10.71 -1.09
C SER A 672 27.75 11.41 0.27
N PRO A 673 27.19 10.75 1.32
CA PRO A 673 26.89 11.37 2.62
C PRO A 673 28.10 11.97 3.36
N GLN A 674 29.32 11.69 2.94
CA GLN A 674 30.56 12.30 3.46
C GLN A 674 30.91 13.63 2.79
N ASN A 675 30.27 14.01 1.69
CA ASN A 675 30.53 15.26 0.99
C ASN A 675 30.17 16.46 1.89
N VAL A 676 31.06 17.47 1.87
CA VAL A 676 30.88 18.69 2.65
C VAL A 676 29.76 19.52 2.03
N VAL A 677 28.70 19.80 2.79
CA VAL A 677 27.56 20.62 2.31
C VAL A 677 27.92 22.09 2.04
N GLY A 678 29.07 22.53 2.51
CA GLY A 678 29.57 23.90 2.29
C GLY A 678 28.91 24.94 3.20
N LYS A 679 29.66 26.02 3.48
CA LYS A 679 29.21 27.07 4.43
C LYS A 679 27.92 27.78 4.02
N GLY A 680 27.64 27.88 2.71
CA GLY A 680 26.41 28.51 2.21
C GLY A 680 25.14 27.70 2.43
N ASN A 681 25.26 26.43 2.85
CA ASN A 681 24.14 25.54 3.15
C ASN A 681 23.91 25.38 4.67
N LEU A 682 24.85 25.81 5.51
CA LEU A 682 24.69 25.81 6.97
C LEU A 682 23.54 26.76 7.37
N GLY A 683 22.66 26.31 8.23
CA GLY A 683 21.49 27.06 8.71
C GLY A 683 20.25 26.98 7.82
N LYS A 684 20.32 26.41 6.61
CA LYS A 684 19.15 26.20 5.73
C LYS A 684 18.08 25.31 6.36
N PRO A 685 18.42 24.18 7.04
CA PRO A 685 17.42 23.40 7.76
C PRO A 685 16.70 24.22 8.84
N ALA A 686 17.41 25.04 9.58
CA ALA A 686 16.80 25.91 10.60
C ALA A 686 15.87 26.97 9.99
N ASN A 687 16.22 27.50 8.82
CA ASN A 687 15.35 28.44 8.11
C ASN A 687 14.08 27.75 7.56
N ALA A 688 14.22 26.55 6.98
CA ALA A 688 13.06 25.80 6.51
C ALA A 688 12.10 25.46 7.68
N VAL A 689 12.63 24.92 8.79
CA VAL A 689 11.81 24.63 9.97
C VAL A 689 11.18 25.90 10.57
N ALA A 690 11.88 27.04 10.53
CA ALA A 690 11.33 28.30 10.99
C ALA A 690 10.09 28.72 10.19
N GLU A 691 10.13 28.59 8.86
CA GLU A 691 9.02 28.87 7.98
C GLU A 691 7.86 27.88 8.20
N ILE A 692 8.17 26.59 8.30
CA ILE A 692 7.18 25.50 8.52
C ILE A 692 6.46 25.67 9.87
N LEU A 693 7.20 25.88 10.95
CA LEU A 693 6.60 26.05 12.28
C LEU A 693 5.87 27.38 12.42
N ALA A 694 6.27 28.44 11.69
CA ALA A 694 5.53 29.69 11.65
C ALA A 694 4.18 29.52 10.98
N GLU A 695 4.13 28.83 9.83
CA GLU A 695 2.87 28.50 9.12
C GLU A 695 1.93 27.64 9.98
N GLN A 696 2.47 26.57 10.56
CA GLN A 696 1.70 25.71 11.45
C GLN A 696 1.15 26.46 12.66
N TRP A 697 1.96 27.36 13.25
CA TRP A 697 1.54 28.16 14.41
C TRP A 697 0.48 29.20 14.05
N GLU A 698 0.58 29.83 12.87
CA GLU A 698 -0.43 30.77 12.38
C GLU A 698 -1.78 30.07 12.14
N ALA A 699 -1.75 28.84 11.57
CA ALA A 699 -2.95 28.07 11.26
C ALA A 699 -3.61 27.46 12.52
N ASN A 700 -2.84 26.80 13.38
CA ASN A 700 -3.38 25.92 14.42
C ASN A 700 -2.64 26.04 15.76
N GLY A 701 -1.78 27.06 15.94
CA GLY A 701 -0.98 27.18 17.14
C GLY A 701 -1.78 27.58 18.35
N GLU A 702 -1.64 26.81 19.43
CA GLU A 702 -2.22 27.15 20.74
C GLU A 702 -1.35 26.63 21.89
N GLY A 703 -1.53 27.23 23.06
CA GLY A 703 -0.86 26.80 24.28
C GLY A 703 0.50 27.43 24.52
N GLU A 704 1.13 27.03 25.59
CA GLU A 704 2.46 27.46 26.07
C GLU A 704 3.20 26.24 26.61
N PHE A 705 4.53 26.28 26.60
CA PHE A 705 5.31 25.24 27.27
C PHE A 705 5.11 25.33 28.80
N THR A 706 4.78 24.21 29.41
CA THR A 706 4.65 24.13 30.88
C THR A 706 6.05 24.14 31.50
N PRO A 707 6.37 25.09 32.39
CA PRO A 707 7.68 25.14 33.04
C PRO A 707 7.93 23.92 33.95
N PRO A 708 9.19 23.47 34.09
CA PRO A 708 9.56 22.46 35.09
C PRO A 708 9.41 23.00 36.51
N THR A 709 9.26 22.13 37.50
CA THR A 709 9.07 22.49 38.92
C THR A 709 10.17 21.96 39.82
N GLU A 710 10.79 20.81 39.52
CA GLU A 710 11.72 20.14 40.41
C GLU A 710 13.19 20.11 39.92
N LEU A 711 13.45 20.02 38.61
CA LEU A 711 14.79 19.84 38.04
C LEU A 711 15.48 21.14 37.62
N VAL A 712 15.12 22.26 38.19
CA VAL A 712 15.69 23.57 37.84
C VAL A 712 16.99 23.85 38.61
N HIS A 713 17.01 23.52 39.90
CA HIS A 713 18.14 23.79 40.84
C HIS A 713 18.49 22.59 41.69
#